data_8d1b52ec3804f8c659673e92f4e5a53e
#
_entry.id   8d1b52ec3804f8c659673e92f4e5a53e
#
_cell.length_a   1.000
_cell.length_b   1.000
_cell.length_c   1.000
_cell.angle_alpha   90.00
_cell.angle_beta   90.00
_cell.angle_gamma   90.00
#
_symmetry.space_group_name_H-M   'P 1'
#
loop_
_entity.id
_entity.type
_entity.pdbx_description
1 polymer ?
#
loop_
_entity_poly.entity_id
_entity_poly.type
_entity_poly.pdbx_seq_one_letter_code
_entity_poly.pdbx_strand_id
1 'polypeptide(L)'
;YDGTREDPVVLPSRFPNLLCNGSAGIAVGMATNIPPHNLNEIADAMIHLIDNPEATVEELCELVKGPDFPTGGLILGTEGIRTAYATGHGRVLMRAKARIEQSKGGRFQIVVTELPFQINKANLIEKIAELVKEKKIEGISDLRDESDRQGMRIVIEVKKDAKPQAVLNRLYKHTAMQSAFGINMLALVDGQPRVLTLKKALAYYLEYRQSVLTRRTRFELEKARARAHILEGLKIALDHLDAVIKTIRESASADVALANLVEGFGLSETQARAILDMQLRRLAALERQKILDEYAEVLRTVAYLEDLLANPKKILYLIRDELVDLKQKYGDERRTRIVPAEAEDFRDEDLIDHQEVLITLSQRGYIKRMPANTYHAQNRGGKGIKGMVFREEDALRHMLVVDTHDNLLFFTRSGRVFQLKAFDVPDATRQAKGLPIINLISLDPKDVVTAVEAVPSFDEGDYFLMVTRGGEIKKTPLQDFAAVRSNGLIAMSLEDGDELVAVRYCRKGSEVILVTEQGQSIRFRESELRAASRTSGGVRGIKLEEGDQVVAMDIVDPSLDLLVVTVEGYGKRTALAEFPLQGRGGAGVRALKVSPRTGPVAAARVVKPSGELLVVSAGGLVIRTPVERIPCYGRASQGVNVMNLNEGDKVASISLANGNGDGSGKPAPSTGSLEERQSGAELEREAELALGAADEAGPNGSEQED
;
A
#
# COMPACT_ATOMS: atom_id res chain seq x y z
N TYR A 1 12.47 -36.39 -37.60
CA TYR A 1 13.76 -36.66 -36.97
C TYR A 1 14.71 -37.34 -37.99
N ASP A 2 14.28 -38.39 -38.66
CA ASP A 2 15.03 -39.12 -39.69
C ASP A 2 14.45 -38.95 -41.11
N GLY A 3 13.45 -38.10 -41.29
CA GLY A 3 12.77 -37.86 -42.55
C GLY A 3 11.70 -38.91 -42.93
N THR A 4 11.45 -39.89 -42.07
CA THR A 4 10.44 -40.93 -42.32
C THR A 4 9.09 -40.61 -41.72
N ARG A 5 9.03 -39.73 -40.72
CA ARG A 5 7.81 -39.29 -40.02
C ARG A 5 7.87 -37.79 -39.76
N GLU A 6 6.69 -37.19 -39.74
CA GLU A 6 6.48 -35.79 -39.37
C GLU A 6 5.79 -35.70 -38.00
N ASP A 7 6.32 -34.87 -37.11
CA ASP A 7 5.73 -34.55 -35.84
C ASP A 7 5.04 -33.16 -35.88
N PRO A 8 3.97 -32.96 -35.14
CA PRO A 8 3.32 -31.67 -35.07
C PRO A 8 4.20 -30.64 -34.37
N VAL A 9 4.39 -29.47 -34.97
CA VAL A 9 5.13 -28.34 -34.40
C VAL A 9 4.48 -27.83 -33.14
N VAL A 10 3.13 -27.81 -33.11
CA VAL A 10 2.30 -27.39 -31.98
C VAL A 10 1.21 -28.41 -31.75
N LEU A 11 1.06 -28.87 -30.51
CA LEU A 11 0.00 -29.80 -30.13
C LEU A 11 -1.38 -29.08 -30.12
N PRO A 12 -2.44 -29.71 -30.67
CA PRO A 12 -3.78 -29.14 -30.62
C PRO A 12 -4.29 -29.12 -29.19
N SER A 13 -4.70 -27.93 -28.71
CA SER A 13 -5.34 -27.75 -27.41
C SER A 13 -6.77 -27.26 -27.59
N ARG A 14 -7.70 -27.80 -26.79
CA ARG A 14 -9.11 -27.38 -26.81
C ARG A 14 -9.37 -26.07 -26.08
N PHE A 15 -8.47 -25.64 -25.23
CA PHE A 15 -8.51 -24.39 -24.47
C PHE A 15 -7.19 -23.63 -24.62
N PRO A 16 -7.15 -22.31 -24.41
CA PRO A 16 -5.95 -21.51 -24.58
C PRO A 16 -4.95 -21.75 -23.43
N ASN A 17 -4.25 -22.88 -23.50
CA ASN A 17 -3.36 -23.38 -22.46
C ASN A 17 -2.29 -22.36 -22.04
N LEU A 18 -1.75 -21.60 -23.02
CA LEU A 18 -0.74 -20.57 -22.73
C LEU A 18 -1.24 -19.51 -21.75
N LEU A 19 -2.49 -19.10 -21.85
CA LEU A 19 -3.10 -18.11 -20.95
C LEU A 19 -3.62 -18.74 -19.66
N CYS A 20 -4.24 -19.93 -19.74
CA CYS A 20 -4.83 -20.56 -18.55
C CYS A 20 -3.75 -21.04 -17.56
N ASN A 21 -2.68 -21.69 -18.07
CA ASN A 21 -1.60 -22.22 -17.23
C ASN A 21 -0.41 -21.25 -17.09
N GLY A 22 -0.33 -20.25 -17.95
CA GLY A 22 0.83 -19.38 -18.03
C GLY A 22 2.08 -20.07 -18.59
N SER A 23 3.15 -19.31 -18.69
CA SER A 23 4.45 -19.81 -19.13
C SER A 23 5.56 -18.93 -18.59
N ALA A 24 6.67 -19.52 -18.16
CA ALA A 24 7.88 -18.79 -17.78
C ALA A 24 9.08 -19.47 -18.45
N GLY A 25 9.94 -18.68 -19.08
CA GLY A 25 11.13 -19.19 -19.76
C GLY A 25 12.14 -18.11 -20.08
N ILE A 26 13.40 -18.50 -20.11
CA ILE A 26 14.52 -17.61 -20.40
C ILE A 26 15.25 -18.17 -21.63
N ALA A 27 15.39 -17.33 -22.65
CA ALA A 27 16.16 -17.62 -23.84
C ALA A 27 17.31 -16.61 -23.99
N VAL A 28 18.14 -16.76 -24.98
CA VAL A 28 19.20 -15.79 -25.26
C VAL A 28 18.60 -14.52 -25.85
N GLY A 29 18.78 -13.39 -25.15
CA GLY A 29 18.31 -12.08 -25.57
C GLY A 29 16.81 -11.82 -25.33
N MET A 30 16.04 -12.79 -24.80
CA MET A 30 14.60 -12.62 -24.52
C MET A 30 14.12 -13.53 -23.39
N ALA A 31 13.03 -13.14 -22.74
CA ALA A 31 12.38 -13.95 -21.73
C ALA A 31 10.86 -13.84 -21.88
N THR A 32 10.14 -14.89 -21.48
CA THR A 32 8.69 -14.87 -21.37
C THR A 32 8.28 -15.09 -19.91
N ASN A 33 7.24 -14.42 -19.48
CA ASN A 33 6.64 -14.63 -18.15
C ASN A 33 5.15 -14.28 -18.22
N ILE A 34 4.36 -15.24 -18.68
CA ILE A 34 2.93 -15.13 -18.86
C ILE A 34 2.26 -15.69 -17.61
N PRO A 35 1.45 -14.91 -16.89
CA PRO A 35 0.76 -15.40 -15.70
C PRO A 35 -0.38 -16.37 -16.06
N PRO A 36 -0.75 -17.30 -15.16
CA PRO A 36 -1.95 -18.11 -15.31
C PRO A 36 -3.23 -17.27 -15.11
N HIS A 37 -4.32 -17.72 -15.76
CA HIS A 37 -5.62 -17.05 -15.70
C HIS A 37 -6.74 -18.05 -15.42
N ASN A 38 -7.86 -17.55 -14.91
CA ASN A 38 -9.06 -18.36 -14.68
C ASN A 38 -9.66 -18.84 -15.99
N LEU A 39 -10.00 -20.15 -16.06
CA LEU A 39 -10.56 -20.76 -17.25
C LEU A 39 -11.90 -20.14 -17.65
N ASN A 40 -12.76 -19.83 -16.68
CA ASN A 40 -14.06 -19.23 -16.96
C ASN A 40 -13.92 -17.85 -17.60
N GLU A 41 -13.03 -17.01 -17.05
CA GLU A 41 -12.80 -15.65 -17.56
C GLU A 41 -12.21 -15.66 -18.98
N ILE A 42 -11.25 -16.55 -19.24
CA ILE A 42 -10.65 -16.68 -20.57
C ILE A 42 -11.65 -17.27 -21.57
N ALA A 43 -12.48 -18.25 -21.19
CA ALA A 43 -13.51 -18.79 -22.04
C ALA A 43 -14.56 -17.72 -22.38
N ASP A 44 -15.01 -16.94 -21.41
CA ASP A 44 -15.96 -15.84 -21.62
C ASP A 44 -15.39 -14.76 -22.56
N ALA A 45 -14.12 -14.39 -22.39
CA ALA A 45 -13.45 -13.45 -23.28
C ALA A 45 -13.31 -13.99 -24.71
N MET A 46 -13.06 -15.28 -24.87
CA MET A 46 -13.02 -15.90 -26.20
C MET A 46 -14.40 -15.96 -26.85
N ILE A 47 -15.45 -16.31 -26.11
CA ILE A 47 -16.82 -16.30 -26.60
C ILE A 47 -17.20 -14.89 -27.05
N HIS A 48 -16.88 -13.90 -26.23
CA HIS A 48 -17.11 -12.50 -26.57
C HIS A 48 -16.37 -12.07 -27.85
N LEU A 49 -15.12 -12.50 -28.02
CA LEU A 49 -14.32 -12.20 -29.21
C LEU A 49 -14.84 -12.91 -30.47
N ILE A 50 -15.44 -14.11 -30.35
CA ILE A 50 -16.13 -14.81 -31.46
C ILE A 50 -17.36 -14.02 -31.91
N ASP A 51 -18.16 -13.52 -30.95
CA ASP A 51 -19.37 -12.77 -31.21
C ASP A 51 -19.06 -11.33 -31.69
N ASN A 52 -17.97 -10.72 -31.17
CA ASN A 52 -17.53 -9.35 -31.43
C ASN A 52 -16.03 -9.30 -31.81
N PRO A 53 -15.63 -9.55 -33.06
CA PRO A 53 -14.21 -9.55 -33.47
C PRO A 53 -13.49 -8.22 -33.26
N GLU A 54 -14.24 -7.11 -33.26
CA GLU A 54 -13.71 -5.75 -33.06
C GLU A 54 -13.64 -5.34 -31.57
N ALA A 55 -13.96 -6.26 -30.64
CA ALA A 55 -13.90 -5.96 -29.22
C ALA A 55 -12.56 -5.33 -28.82
N THR A 56 -12.60 -4.30 -27.97
CA THR A 56 -11.41 -3.58 -27.48
C THR A 56 -10.72 -4.37 -26.36
N VAL A 57 -9.49 -3.97 -26.01
CA VAL A 57 -8.78 -4.58 -24.87
C VAL A 57 -9.49 -4.26 -23.57
N GLU A 58 -10.08 -3.07 -23.46
CA GLU A 58 -10.83 -2.62 -22.29
C GLU A 58 -12.06 -3.51 -22.03
N GLU A 59 -12.84 -3.81 -23.06
CA GLU A 59 -13.98 -4.73 -22.96
C GLU A 59 -13.55 -6.14 -22.56
N LEU A 60 -12.43 -6.62 -23.08
CA LEU A 60 -11.87 -7.91 -22.66
C LEU A 60 -11.36 -7.89 -21.21
N CYS A 61 -10.87 -6.76 -20.70
CA CYS A 61 -10.48 -6.59 -19.30
C CYS A 61 -11.66 -6.61 -18.32
N GLU A 62 -12.88 -6.33 -18.78
CA GLU A 62 -14.08 -6.50 -17.95
C GLU A 62 -14.41 -7.97 -17.71
N LEU A 63 -14.07 -8.85 -18.65
CA LEU A 63 -14.24 -10.29 -18.56
C LEU A 63 -13.04 -10.96 -17.88
N VAL A 64 -11.82 -10.65 -18.33
CA VAL A 64 -10.56 -11.15 -17.74
C VAL A 64 -10.05 -10.12 -16.73
N LYS A 65 -10.46 -10.28 -15.48
CA LYS A 65 -10.16 -9.30 -14.42
C LYS A 65 -8.66 -9.20 -14.09
N GLY A 66 -7.89 -10.26 -14.35
CA GLY A 66 -6.47 -10.30 -14.10
C GLY A 66 -5.92 -11.73 -13.96
N PRO A 67 -4.62 -11.89 -13.67
CA PRO A 67 -4.03 -13.18 -13.35
C PRO A 67 -4.78 -13.90 -12.23
N ASP A 68 -4.85 -15.23 -12.31
CA ASP A 68 -5.41 -16.10 -11.28
C ASP A 68 -4.39 -17.16 -10.90
N PHE A 69 -3.68 -16.92 -9.80
CA PHE A 69 -2.58 -17.76 -9.38
C PHE A 69 -3.08 -19.01 -8.62
N PRO A 70 -2.52 -20.20 -8.88
CA PRO A 70 -2.92 -21.43 -8.19
C PRO A 70 -2.66 -21.38 -6.67
N THR A 71 -1.75 -20.51 -6.22
CA THR A 71 -1.46 -20.29 -4.80
C THR A 71 -2.41 -19.29 -4.12
N GLY A 72 -3.39 -18.72 -4.85
CA GLY A 72 -4.27 -17.69 -4.33
C GLY A 72 -3.55 -16.36 -4.10
N GLY A 73 -3.72 -15.79 -2.91
CA GLY A 73 -3.14 -14.51 -2.53
C GLY A 73 -3.93 -13.31 -3.04
N LEU A 74 -3.34 -12.14 -2.87
CA LEU A 74 -3.92 -10.86 -3.25
C LEU A 74 -3.10 -10.22 -4.37
N ILE A 75 -3.76 -9.59 -5.33
CA ILE A 75 -3.15 -8.63 -6.26
C ILE A 75 -3.58 -7.22 -5.82
N LEU A 76 -2.63 -6.32 -5.70
CA LEU A 76 -2.85 -4.95 -5.28
C LEU A 76 -2.81 -4.01 -6.49
N GLY A 77 -3.91 -3.26 -6.68
CA GLY A 77 -4.10 -2.37 -7.82
C GLY A 77 -4.46 -3.10 -9.12
N THR A 78 -5.07 -2.38 -10.05
CA THR A 78 -5.51 -2.88 -11.37
C THR A 78 -4.70 -2.30 -12.53
N GLU A 79 -3.96 -1.21 -12.31
CA GLU A 79 -3.25 -0.48 -13.35
C GLU A 79 -2.16 -1.34 -14.03
N GLY A 80 -1.39 -2.10 -13.23
CA GLY A 80 -0.38 -3.02 -13.76
C GLY A 80 -0.97 -4.13 -14.64
N ILE A 81 -2.19 -4.59 -14.33
CA ILE A 81 -2.93 -5.59 -15.13
C ILE A 81 -3.35 -4.97 -16.47
N ARG A 82 -3.99 -3.79 -16.42
CA ARG A 82 -4.44 -3.07 -17.63
C ARG A 82 -3.28 -2.77 -18.57
N THR A 83 -2.17 -2.27 -18.04
CA THR A 83 -0.95 -2.01 -18.80
C THR A 83 -0.42 -3.29 -19.44
N ALA A 84 -0.36 -4.40 -18.70
CA ALA A 84 0.09 -5.69 -19.23
C ALA A 84 -0.79 -6.19 -20.38
N TYR A 85 -2.10 -6.11 -20.25
CA TYR A 85 -3.04 -6.58 -21.28
C TYR A 85 -3.08 -5.68 -22.52
N ALA A 86 -2.85 -4.38 -22.35
CA ALA A 86 -2.79 -3.44 -23.46
C ALA A 86 -1.45 -3.48 -24.22
N THR A 87 -0.33 -3.71 -23.54
CA THR A 87 1.01 -3.59 -24.14
C THR A 87 1.77 -4.91 -24.25
N GLY A 88 1.36 -5.94 -23.51
CA GLY A 88 2.09 -7.20 -23.33
C GLY A 88 3.17 -7.14 -22.24
N HIS A 89 3.40 -5.98 -21.64
CA HIS A 89 4.35 -5.78 -20.54
C HIS A 89 3.67 -5.11 -19.36
N GLY A 90 3.94 -5.58 -18.15
CA GLY A 90 3.37 -4.99 -16.94
C GLY A 90 3.99 -5.55 -15.68
N ARG A 91 3.61 -4.96 -14.56
CA ARG A 91 4.04 -5.41 -13.23
C ARG A 91 2.84 -5.44 -12.31
N VAL A 92 2.54 -6.58 -11.73
CA VAL A 92 1.52 -6.73 -10.71
C VAL A 92 2.15 -6.98 -9.34
N LEU A 93 1.64 -6.34 -8.32
CA LEU A 93 2.11 -6.53 -6.95
C LEU A 93 1.24 -7.58 -6.27
N MET A 94 1.86 -8.69 -5.89
CA MET A 94 1.22 -9.80 -5.19
C MET A 94 1.50 -9.70 -3.68
N ARG A 95 0.53 -10.05 -2.87
CA ARG A 95 0.64 -10.07 -1.40
C ARG A 95 0.08 -11.37 -0.84
N ALA A 96 0.74 -11.91 0.18
CA ALA A 96 0.27 -13.04 0.96
C ALA A 96 -1.05 -12.70 1.65
N LYS A 97 -1.96 -13.68 1.76
CA LYS A 97 -3.16 -13.54 2.56
C LYS A 97 -2.83 -13.89 4.00
N ALA A 98 -2.85 -12.86 4.84
CA ALA A 98 -2.57 -12.98 6.26
C ALA A 98 -3.72 -12.41 7.09
N ARG A 99 -3.96 -12.98 8.25
CA ARG A 99 -4.93 -12.50 9.23
C ARG A 99 -4.31 -12.48 10.63
N ILE A 100 -4.74 -11.52 11.43
CA ILE A 100 -4.33 -11.41 12.82
C ILE A 100 -5.39 -12.11 13.67
N GLU A 101 -4.96 -13.10 14.45
CA GLU A 101 -5.80 -13.87 15.35
C GLU A 101 -5.33 -13.68 16.79
N GLN A 102 -6.24 -13.77 17.75
CA GLN A 102 -5.88 -13.79 19.16
C GLN A 102 -5.84 -15.25 19.65
N SER A 103 -4.71 -15.70 20.17
CA SER A 103 -4.54 -17.04 20.75
C SER A 103 -5.29 -17.15 22.10
N LYS A 104 -5.65 -18.38 22.51
CA LYS A 104 -6.31 -18.69 23.78
C LYS A 104 -5.61 -18.12 25.03
N GLY A 105 -4.33 -17.72 24.91
CA GLY A 105 -3.55 -17.06 25.96
C GLY A 105 -3.51 -15.54 25.90
N GLY A 106 -4.37 -14.88 25.10
CA GLY A 106 -4.43 -13.43 24.95
C GLY A 106 -3.27 -12.83 24.14
N ARG A 107 -2.42 -13.65 23.52
CA ARG A 107 -1.35 -13.20 22.63
C ARG A 107 -1.89 -13.12 21.21
N PHE A 108 -1.35 -12.21 20.42
CA PHE A 108 -1.66 -12.11 19.00
C PHE A 108 -0.74 -13.03 18.19
N GLN A 109 -1.30 -13.58 17.12
CA GLN A 109 -0.57 -14.34 16.09
C GLN A 109 -0.99 -13.88 14.71
N ILE A 110 -0.04 -13.84 13.80
CA ILE A 110 -0.28 -13.59 12.38
C ILE A 110 -0.31 -14.95 11.69
N VAL A 111 -1.43 -15.28 11.06
CA VAL A 111 -1.65 -16.54 10.34
C VAL A 111 -1.65 -16.26 8.86
N VAL A 112 -0.72 -16.86 8.13
CA VAL A 112 -0.59 -16.74 6.67
C VAL A 112 -1.13 -18.01 6.03
N THR A 113 -2.14 -17.89 5.18
CA THR A 113 -2.83 -19.02 4.53
C THR A 113 -2.54 -19.13 3.03
N GLU A 114 -2.11 -18.05 2.39
CA GLU A 114 -1.79 -18.03 0.96
C GLU A 114 -0.52 -17.19 0.74
N LEU A 115 0.34 -17.62 -0.18
CA LEU A 115 1.58 -16.93 -0.53
C LEU A 115 1.54 -16.40 -1.98
N PRO A 116 2.33 -15.37 -2.29
CA PRO A 116 2.54 -14.94 -3.66
C PRO A 116 3.03 -16.09 -4.54
N PHE A 117 2.62 -16.08 -5.80
CA PHE A 117 2.99 -17.11 -6.76
C PHE A 117 4.52 -17.20 -6.93
N GLN A 118 5.03 -18.42 -7.10
CA GLN A 118 6.46 -18.75 -7.23
C GLN A 118 7.31 -18.49 -5.97
N ILE A 119 6.71 -18.22 -4.81
CA ILE A 119 7.46 -18.09 -3.55
C ILE A 119 7.56 -19.44 -2.84
N ASN A 120 8.80 -19.85 -2.53
CA ASN A 120 9.05 -21.03 -1.74
C ASN A 120 8.79 -20.76 -0.26
N LYS A 121 7.90 -21.55 0.35
CA LYS A 121 7.49 -21.42 1.76
C LYS A 121 8.66 -21.58 2.74
N ALA A 122 9.50 -22.59 2.54
CA ALA A 122 10.62 -22.87 3.44
C ALA A 122 11.64 -21.73 3.44
N ASN A 123 12.01 -21.24 2.24
CA ASN A 123 12.93 -20.10 2.10
C ASN A 123 12.36 -18.81 2.73
N LEU A 124 11.02 -18.61 2.61
CA LEU A 124 10.37 -17.47 3.25
C LEU A 124 10.46 -17.55 4.78
N ILE A 125 10.17 -18.71 5.37
CA ILE A 125 10.25 -18.94 6.81
C ILE A 125 11.68 -18.73 7.31
N GLU A 126 12.66 -19.30 6.64
CA GLU A 126 14.08 -19.11 6.95
C GLU A 126 14.49 -17.63 6.90
N LYS A 127 14.04 -16.91 5.85
CA LYS A 127 14.33 -15.48 5.70
C LYS A 127 13.69 -14.64 6.80
N ILE A 128 12.47 -14.95 7.23
CA ILE A 128 11.84 -14.29 8.39
C ILE A 128 12.67 -14.52 9.65
N ALA A 129 13.10 -15.76 9.90
CA ALA A 129 13.92 -16.10 11.06
C ALA A 129 15.28 -15.36 11.07
N GLU A 130 15.95 -15.23 9.91
CA GLU A 130 17.16 -14.41 9.77
C GLU A 130 16.92 -12.94 10.13
N LEU A 131 15.87 -12.32 9.58
CA LEU A 131 15.54 -10.91 9.83
C LEU A 131 15.21 -10.63 11.30
N VAL A 132 14.60 -11.60 12.00
CA VAL A 132 14.37 -11.53 13.44
C VAL A 132 15.70 -11.62 14.21
N LYS A 133 16.62 -12.50 13.81
CA LYS A 133 17.94 -12.66 14.39
C LYS A 133 18.81 -11.41 14.22
N GLU A 134 18.73 -10.78 13.05
CA GLU A 134 19.39 -9.52 12.70
C GLU A 134 18.73 -8.28 13.33
N LYS A 135 17.62 -8.45 14.08
CA LYS A 135 16.81 -7.37 14.67
C LYS A 135 16.25 -6.37 13.66
N LYS A 136 16.11 -6.77 12.39
CA LYS A 136 15.45 -5.95 11.36
C LYS A 136 13.92 -6.02 11.49
N ILE A 137 13.40 -7.15 11.99
CA ILE A 137 11.98 -7.30 12.34
C ILE A 137 11.92 -7.66 13.83
N GLU A 138 11.45 -6.72 14.63
CA GLU A 138 11.22 -6.91 16.06
C GLU A 138 9.76 -7.27 16.32
N GLY A 139 9.48 -7.83 17.50
CA GLY A 139 8.11 -8.13 17.92
C GLY A 139 7.63 -9.56 17.62
N ILE A 140 8.44 -10.41 17.00
CA ILE A 140 8.14 -11.84 16.79
C ILE A 140 8.71 -12.65 17.96
N SER A 141 7.90 -13.55 18.54
CA SER A 141 8.31 -14.46 19.61
C SER A 141 8.57 -15.88 19.11
N ASP A 142 7.78 -16.36 18.13
CA ASP A 142 7.93 -17.70 17.57
C ASP A 142 7.42 -17.76 16.14
N LEU A 143 7.90 -18.73 15.36
CA LEU A 143 7.57 -18.93 13.94
C LEU A 143 7.42 -20.43 13.68
N ARG A 144 6.23 -20.85 13.26
CA ARG A 144 5.91 -22.26 13.00
C ARG A 144 5.25 -22.46 11.65
N ASP A 145 5.56 -23.59 11.03
CA ASP A 145 4.83 -24.12 9.87
C ASP A 145 3.83 -25.18 10.35
N GLU A 146 2.57 -24.84 10.32
CA GLU A 146 1.45 -25.70 10.70
C GLU A 146 0.68 -26.22 9.46
N SER A 147 1.32 -26.18 8.28
CA SER A 147 0.68 -26.65 7.04
C SER A 147 0.40 -28.15 7.09
N ASP A 148 -0.80 -28.52 6.68
CA ASP A 148 -1.26 -29.92 6.63
C ASP A 148 -1.97 -30.23 5.30
N ARG A 149 -2.75 -31.34 5.27
CA ARG A 149 -3.54 -31.73 4.09
C ARG A 149 -4.72 -30.80 3.79
N GLN A 150 -5.14 -29.98 4.76
CA GLN A 150 -6.23 -29.01 4.60
C GLN A 150 -5.73 -27.69 3.95
N GLY A 151 -4.43 -27.45 3.98
CA GLY A 151 -3.83 -26.30 3.32
C GLY A 151 -2.58 -25.77 3.99
N MET A 152 -2.09 -24.67 3.45
CA MET A 152 -0.93 -23.98 3.96
C MET A 152 -1.30 -23.11 5.18
N ARG A 153 -0.51 -23.19 6.25
CA ARG A 153 -0.68 -22.40 7.46
C ARG A 153 0.69 -22.08 8.09
N ILE A 154 1.13 -20.85 7.97
CA ILE A 154 2.31 -20.32 8.67
C ILE A 154 1.81 -19.48 9.83
N VAL A 155 2.27 -19.78 11.04
CA VAL A 155 1.90 -19.07 12.28
C VAL A 155 3.10 -18.29 12.79
N ILE A 156 2.94 -16.98 12.95
CA ILE A 156 3.94 -16.05 13.46
C ILE A 156 3.40 -15.48 14.78
N GLU A 157 3.95 -15.92 15.92
CA GLU A 157 3.54 -15.41 17.22
C GLU A 157 4.15 -14.04 17.49
N VAL A 158 3.31 -13.12 17.95
CA VAL A 158 3.70 -11.74 18.26
C VAL A 158 3.92 -11.58 19.76
N LYS A 159 4.97 -10.85 20.16
CA LYS A 159 5.24 -10.51 21.58
C LYS A 159 4.11 -9.65 22.15
N LYS A 160 3.88 -9.71 23.47
CA LYS A 160 2.78 -8.98 24.14
C LYS A 160 2.85 -7.46 24.00
N ASP A 161 4.06 -6.94 23.92
CA ASP A 161 4.40 -5.51 23.83
C ASP A 161 4.46 -4.98 22.38
N ALA A 162 4.33 -5.86 21.38
CA ALA A 162 4.39 -5.50 19.98
C ALA A 162 2.98 -5.39 19.37
N LYS A 163 2.80 -4.43 18.44
CA LYS A 163 1.57 -4.28 17.67
C LYS A 163 1.58 -5.23 16.47
N PRO A 164 0.59 -6.14 16.34
CA PRO A 164 0.58 -7.14 15.28
C PRO A 164 0.57 -6.55 13.89
N GLN A 165 -0.14 -5.43 13.68
CA GLN A 165 -0.21 -4.77 12.38
C GLN A 165 1.13 -4.20 11.93
N ALA A 166 1.90 -3.59 12.84
CA ALA A 166 3.23 -3.07 12.54
C ALA A 166 4.20 -4.21 12.17
N VAL A 167 4.11 -5.36 12.87
CA VAL A 167 4.90 -6.55 12.54
C VAL A 167 4.53 -7.08 11.15
N LEU A 168 3.23 -7.17 10.83
CA LEU A 168 2.74 -7.62 9.53
C LEU A 168 3.22 -6.70 8.41
N ASN A 169 3.17 -5.39 8.60
CA ASN A 169 3.63 -4.41 7.60
C ASN A 169 5.15 -4.54 7.36
N ARG A 170 5.96 -4.74 8.44
CA ARG A 170 7.40 -5.01 8.30
C ARG A 170 7.68 -6.32 7.54
N LEU A 171 6.87 -7.35 7.76
CA LEU A 171 6.96 -8.60 7.01
C LEU A 171 6.69 -8.38 5.52
N TYR A 172 5.67 -7.62 5.15
CA TYR A 172 5.40 -7.26 3.76
C TYR A 172 6.54 -6.46 3.13
N LYS A 173 7.14 -5.53 3.87
CA LYS A 173 8.22 -4.68 3.37
C LYS A 173 9.55 -5.44 3.17
N HIS A 174 9.91 -6.33 4.09
CA HIS A 174 11.24 -6.92 4.14
C HIS A 174 11.32 -8.38 3.67
N THR A 175 10.18 -9.00 3.31
CA THR A 175 10.12 -10.40 2.91
C THR A 175 9.32 -10.60 1.64
N ALA A 176 9.40 -11.81 1.06
CA ALA A 176 8.62 -12.20 -0.10
C ALA A 176 7.12 -12.46 0.20
N MET A 177 6.62 -12.11 1.42
CA MET A 177 5.18 -12.02 1.68
C MET A 177 4.49 -10.97 0.80
N GLN A 178 5.25 -10.01 0.29
CA GLN A 178 4.85 -9.14 -0.81
C GLN A 178 5.92 -9.18 -1.89
N SER A 179 5.51 -9.48 -3.13
CA SER A 179 6.42 -9.66 -4.25
C SER A 179 5.79 -9.12 -5.54
N ALA A 180 6.61 -8.65 -6.45
CA ALA A 180 6.15 -8.20 -7.74
C ALA A 180 6.30 -9.31 -8.79
N PHE A 181 5.24 -9.54 -9.58
CA PHE A 181 5.27 -10.40 -10.75
C PHE A 181 5.39 -9.52 -12.01
N GLY A 182 6.52 -9.65 -12.71
CA GLY A 182 6.74 -8.95 -13.97
C GLY A 182 6.09 -9.73 -15.11
N ILE A 183 5.05 -9.18 -15.72
CA ILE A 183 4.37 -9.78 -16.87
C ILE A 183 5.13 -9.44 -18.15
N ASN A 184 5.44 -10.47 -18.95
CA ASN A 184 6.00 -10.33 -20.28
C ASN A 184 5.34 -11.38 -21.17
N MET A 185 4.37 -10.95 -22.00
CA MET A 185 3.56 -11.82 -22.84
C MET A 185 4.27 -12.10 -24.19
N LEU A 186 5.53 -12.54 -24.12
CA LEU A 186 6.30 -12.94 -25.30
C LEU A 186 5.92 -14.36 -25.71
N ALA A 187 5.49 -14.56 -26.94
CA ALA A 187 5.20 -15.88 -27.50
C ALA A 187 5.69 -15.98 -28.96
N LEU A 188 5.80 -17.22 -29.48
CA LEU A 188 6.11 -17.45 -30.87
C LEU A 188 4.82 -17.45 -31.69
N VAL A 189 4.78 -16.61 -32.72
CA VAL A 189 3.72 -16.59 -33.74
C VAL A 189 4.39 -16.86 -35.08
N ASP A 190 4.04 -17.97 -35.73
CA ASP A 190 4.68 -18.45 -36.97
C ASP A 190 6.19 -18.54 -36.85
N GLY A 191 6.69 -19.03 -35.72
CA GLY A 191 8.12 -19.15 -35.45
C GLY A 191 8.86 -17.86 -35.12
N GLN A 192 8.16 -16.71 -35.10
CA GLN A 192 8.71 -15.39 -34.78
C GLN A 192 8.34 -14.98 -33.34
N PRO A 193 9.29 -14.53 -32.50
CA PRO A 193 8.99 -14.01 -31.18
C PRO A 193 8.25 -12.67 -31.27
N ARG A 194 7.09 -12.58 -30.63
CA ARG A 194 6.26 -11.35 -30.58
C ARG A 194 5.74 -11.14 -29.18
N VAL A 195 5.73 -9.89 -28.75
CA VAL A 195 5.03 -9.46 -27.53
C VAL A 195 3.55 -9.27 -27.89
N LEU A 196 2.67 -9.96 -27.16
CA LEU A 196 1.26 -10.04 -27.46
C LEU A 196 0.46 -9.23 -26.43
N THR A 197 -0.52 -8.48 -26.91
CA THR A 197 -1.61 -7.98 -26.06
C THR A 197 -2.58 -9.13 -25.75
N LEU A 198 -3.44 -8.96 -24.73
CA LEU A 198 -4.46 -9.97 -24.41
C LEU A 198 -5.32 -10.31 -25.63
N LYS A 199 -5.84 -9.28 -26.34
CA LYS A 199 -6.64 -9.47 -27.57
C LYS A 199 -5.88 -10.28 -28.63
N LYS A 200 -4.61 -9.95 -28.89
CA LYS A 200 -3.80 -10.68 -29.86
C LYS A 200 -3.56 -12.13 -29.47
N ALA A 201 -3.29 -12.40 -28.18
CA ALA A 201 -3.09 -13.76 -27.70
C ALA A 201 -4.35 -14.63 -27.87
N LEU A 202 -5.53 -14.08 -27.57
CA LEU A 202 -6.82 -14.75 -27.78
C LEU A 202 -7.12 -14.94 -29.27
N ALA A 203 -6.89 -13.92 -30.11
CA ALA A 203 -7.15 -13.97 -31.55
C ALA A 203 -6.26 -15.01 -32.25
N TYR A 204 -4.96 -15.05 -31.98
CA TYR A 204 -4.06 -16.06 -32.55
C TYR A 204 -4.42 -17.49 -32.09
N TYR A 205 -4.83 -17.67 -30.86
CA TYR A 205 -5.32 -18.96 -30.43
C TYR A 205 -6.60 -19.37 -31.18
N LEU A 206 -7.56 -18.43 -31.35
CA LEU A 206 -8.80 -18.67 -32.07
C LEU A 206 -8.54 -19.03 -33.53
N GLU A 207 -7.67 -18.30 -34.22
CA GLU A 207 -7.25 -18.58 -35.60
C GLU A 207 -6.59 -19.97 -35.72
N TYR A 208 -5.68 -20.30 -34.82
CA TYR A 208 -5.06 -21.63 -34.75
C TYR A 208 -6.11 -22.73 -34.51
N ARG A 209 -7.04 -22.52 -33.56
CA ARG A 209 -8.09 -23.50 -33.27
C ARG A 209 -9.01 -23.72 -34.45
N GLN A 210 -9.38 -22.65 -35.17
CA GLN A 210 -10.17 -22.73 -36.40
C GLN A 210 -9.42 -23.55 -37.47
N SER A 211 -8.13 -23.32 -37.66
CA SER A 211 -7.30 -24.12 -38.58
C SER A 211 -7.27 -25.60 -38.21
N VAL A 212 -7.10 -25.92 -36.92
CA VAL A 212 -7.09 -27.31 -36.42
C VAL A 212 -8.44 -27.99 -36.68
N LEU A 213 -9.55 -27.32 -36.37
CA LEU A 213 -10.88 -27.89 -36.61
C LEU A 213 -11.17 -28.05 -38.10
N THR A 214 -10.77 -27.11 -38.94
CA THR A 214 -10.91 -27.23 -40.40
C THR A 214 -10.17 -28.47 -40.91
N ARG A 215 -8.92 -28.71 -40.46
CA ARG A 215 -8.14 -29.90 -40.84
C ARG A 215 -8.78 -31.19 -40.32
N ARG A 216 -9.24 -31.20 -39.06
CA ARG A 216 -9.95 -32.36 -38.49
C ARG A 216 -11.22 -32.66 -39.28
N THR A 217 -12.03 -31.65 -39.57
CA THR A 217 -13.29 -31.81 -40.33
C THR A 217 -13.01 -32.34 -41.75
N ARG A 218 -11.96 -31.90 -42.44
CA ARG A 218 -11.56 -32.46 -43.75
C ARG A 218 -11.20 -33.93 -43.65
N PHE A 219 -10.40 -34.29 -42.66
CA PHE A 219 -10.02 -35.70 -42.47
C PHE A 219 -11.21 -36.58 -42.15
N GLU A 220 -12.10 -36.13 -41.26
CA GLU A 220 -13.37 -36.82 -40.90
C GLU A 220 -14.27 -36.96 -42.15
N LEU A 221 -14.36 -35.89 -42.97
CA LEU A 221 -15.13 -35.90 -44.22
C LEU A 221 -14.58 -36.96 -45.23
N GLU A 222 -13.25 -36.95 -45.45
CA GLU A 222 -12.62 -37.93 -46.33
C GLU A 222 -12.90 -39.38 -45.86
N LYS A 223 -12.75 -39.63 -44.56
CA LYS A 223 -13.05 -40.93 -43.96
C LYS A 223 -14.53 -41.29 -44.08
N ALA A 224 -15.44 -40.32 -43.84
CA ALA A 224 -16.87 -40.55 -43.97
C ALA A 224 -17.28 -40.81 -45.42
N ARG A 225 -16.71 -40.04 -46.39
CA ARG A 225 -16.94 -40.27 -47.84
C ARG A 225 -16.44 -41.64 -48.29
N ALA A 226 -15.22 -42.05 -47.83
CA ALA A 226 -14.71 -43.38 -48.16
C ALA A 226 -15.61 -44.48 -47.58
N ARG A 227 -16.15 -44.32 -46.39
CA ARG A 227 -17.11 -45.24 -45.78
C ARG A 227 -18.47 -45.26 -46.54
N ALA A 228 -18.98 -44.08 -46.89
CA ALA A 228 -20.21 -43.94 -47.67
C ALA A 228 -20.07 -44.64 -48.99
N HIS A 229 -18.94 -44.47 -49.69
CA HIS A 229 -18.68 -45.13 -50.99
C HIS A 229 -18.73 -46.65 -50.88
N ILE A 230 -18.12 -47.23 -49.83
CA ILE A 230 -18.23 -48.70 -49.57
C ILE A 230 -19.66 -49.13 -49.29
N LEU A 231 -20.39 -48.39 -48.44
CA LEU A 231 -21.76 -48.71 -48.10
C LEU A 231 -22.72 -48.57 -49.27
N GLU A 232 -22.48 -47.64 -50.20
CA GLU A 232 -23.20 -47.49 -51.44
C GLU A 232 -23.02 -48.72 -52.33
N GLY A 233 -21.79 -49.22 -52.49
CA GLY A 233 -21.54 -50.46 -53.21
C GLY A 233 -22.24 -51.67 -52.56
N LEU A 234 -22.22 -51.75 -51.23
CA LEU A 234 -22.95 -52.81 -50.50
C LEU A 234 -24.45 -52.71 -50.67
N LYS A 235 -24.99 -51.49 -50.72
CA LYS A 235 -26.45 -51.25 -51.02
C LYS A 235 -26.79 -51.74 -52.43
N ILE A 236 -26.01 -51.37 -53.44
CA ILE A 236 -26.21 -51.85 -54.81
C ILE A 236 -26.17 -53.40 -54.86
N ALA A 237 -25.22 -54.02 -54.14
CA ALA A 237 -25.14 -55.45 -54.09
C ALA A 237 -26.34 -56.11 -53.38
N LEU A 238 -26.91 -55.46 -52.37
CA LEU A 238 -28.11 -55.94 -51.64
C LEU A 238 -29.36 -55.76 -52.48
N ASP A 239 -29.46 -54.72 -53.28
CA ASP A 239 -30.59 -54.43 -54.18
C ASP A 239 -30.59 -55.45 -55.38
N HIS A 240 -29.42 -55.99 -55.79
CA HIS A 240 -29.27 -56.95 -56.87
C HIS A 240 -28.66 -58.31 -56.38
N LEU A 241 -29.03 -58.73 -55.17
CA LEU A 241 -28.38 -59.80 -54.44
C LEU A 241 -28.22 -61.10 -55.23
N ASP A 242 -29.29 -61.59 -55.85
CA ASP A 242 -29.24 -62.84 -56.60
C ASP A 242 -28.29 -62.80 -57.80
N ALA A 243 -28.26 -61.65 -58.50
CA ALA A 243 -27.39 -61.43 -59.63
C ALA A 243 -25.94 -61.36 -59.21
N VAL A 244 -25.63 -60.63 -58.07
CA VAL A 244 -24.29 -60.53 -57.49
C VAL A 244 -23.76 -61.92 -57.04
N ILE A 245 -24.58 -62.70 -56.35
CA ILE A 245 -24.23 -64.06 -55.89
C ILE A 245 -23.97 -64.96 -57.14
N LYS A 246 -24.78 -64.88 -58.16
CA LYS A 246 -24.58 -65.65 -59.37
C LYS A 246 -23.30 -65.28 -60.05
N THR A 247 -22.99 -64.00 -60.24
CA THR A 247 -21.74 -63.48 -60.83
C THR A 247 -20.52 -63.99 -60.07
N ILE A 248 -20.54 -63.94 -58.74
CA ILE A 248 -19.43 -64.44 -57.90
C ILE A 248 -19.22 -65.97 -58.04
N ARG A 249 -20.30 -66.73 -58.03
CA ARG A 249 -20.23 -68.18 -58.14
C ARG A 249 -19.83 -68.69 -59.51
N GLU A 250 -20.13 -67.98 -60.58
CA GLU A 250 -19.77 -68.33 -61.97
C GLU A 250 -18.38 -67.87 -62.36
N SER A 251 -17.71 -67.03 -61.55
CA SER A 251 -16.36 -66.53 -61.79
C SER A 251 -15.30 -67.57 -61.45
N ALA A 252 -14.27 -67.72 -62.28
CA ALA A 252 -13.19 -68.70 -62.12
C ALA A 252 -12.19 -68.37 -61.01
N SER A 253 -12.07 -67.11 -60.64
CA SER A 253 -11.21 -66.63 -59.56
C SER A 253 -11.77 -65.37 -58.92
N ALA A 254 -11.23 -64.94 -57.71
CA ALA A 254 -11.62 -63.76 -57.04
C ALA A 254 -11.34 -62.50 -57.88
N ASP A 255 -10.24 -62.47 -58.64
CA ASP A 255 -9.89 -61.33 -59.53
C ASP A 255 -10.86 -61.20 -60.70
N VAL A 256 -11.28 -62.35 -61.28
CA VAL A 256 -12.31 -62.39 -62.32
C VAL A 256 -13.67 -61.97 -61.77
N ALA A 257 -14.01 -62.43 -60.55
CA ALA A 257 -15.23 -61.99 -59.90
C ALA A 257 -15.24 -60.48 -59.63
N LEU A 258 -14.11 -59.90 -59.20
CA LEU A 258 -13.95 -58.48 -58.97
C LEU A 258 -14.16 -57.71 -60.31
N ALA A 259 -13.50 -58.10 -61.40
CA ALA A 259 -13.67 -57.46 -62.70
C ALA A 259 -15.14 -57.50 -63.19
N ASN A 260 -15.78 -58.69 -63.07
CA ASN A 260 -17.19 -58.88 -63.48
C ASN A 260 -18.20 -58.04 -62.62
N LEU A 261 -17.88 -57.85 -61.32
CA LEU A 261 -18.68 -57.00 -60.42
C LEU A 261 -18.56 -55.52 -60.81
N VAL A 262 -17.32 -55.10 -61.12
CA VAL A 262 -17.05 -53.71 -61.56
C VAL A 262 -17.78 -53.41 -62.88
N GLU A 263 -17.65 -54.27 -63.88
CA GLU A 263 -18.27 -54.09 -65.20
C GLU A 263 -19.78 -54.25 -65.19
N GLY A 264 -20.27 -55.29 -64.50
CA GLY A 264 -21.70 -55.66 -64.51
C GLY A 264 -22.59 -54.76 -63.70
N PHE A 265 -22.12 -54.15 -62.63
CA PHE A 265 -22.90 -53.32 -61.72
C PHE A 265 -22.42 -51.87 -61.61
N GLY A 266 -21.41 -51.47 -62.37
CA GLY A 266 -20.85 -50.13 -62.34
C GLY A 266 -20.14 -49.75 -61.04
N LEU A 267 -19.60 -50.77 -60.34
CA LEU A 267 -18.96 -50.63 -59.02
C LEU A 267 -17.49 -50.18 -59.20
N SER A 268 -16.98 -49.47 -58.19
CA SER A 268 -15.52 -49.27 -58.11
C SER A 268 -14.83 -50.53 -57.59
N GLU A 269 -13.53 -50.66 -57.88
CA GLU A 269 -12.73 -51.77 -57.37
C GLU A 269 -12.80 -51.94 -55.86
N THR A 270 -12.76 -50.79 -55.09
CA THR A 270 -12.90 -50.80 -53.63
C THR A 270 -14.28 -51.30 -53.18
N GLN A 271 -15.34 -50.94 -53.87
CA GLN A 271 -16.68 -51.41 -53.58
C GLN A 271 -16.82 -52.93 -53.90
N ALA A 272 -16.31 -53.37 -55.07
CA ALA A 272 -16.34 -54.77 -55.44
C ALA A 272 -15.53 -55.66 -54.46
N ARG A 273 -14.38 -55.21 -54.02
CA ARG A 273 -13.59 -55.89 -52.95
C ARG A 273 -14.39 -56.00 -51.67
N ALA A 274 -15.03 -54.92 -51.22
CA ALA A 274 -15.80 -54.94 -50.02
C ALA A 274 -17.02 -55.90 -50.08
N ILE A 275 -17.57 -56.07 -51.27
CA ILE A 275 -18.61 -57.07 -51.54
C ILE A 275 -18.06 -58.48 -51.49
N LEU A 276 -16.90 -58.76 -52.07
CA LEU A 276 -16.27 -60.05 -52.01
C LEU A 276 -15.84 -60.47 -50.60
N ASP A 277 -15.41 -59.49 -49.79
CA ASP A 277 -15.03 -59.69 -48.39
C ASP A 277 -16.26 -59.78 -47.45
N MET A 278 -17.48 -59.60 -47.98
CA MET A 278 -18.69 -59.59 -47.17
C MET A 278 -19.05 -61.02 -46.69
N GLN A 279 -19.23 -61.15 -45.37
CA GLN A 279 -19.63 -62.41 -44.76
C GLN A 279 -21.09 -62.71 -45.09
N LEU A 280 -21.41 -63.98 -45.45
CA LEU A 280 -22.76 -64.44 -45.81
C LEU A 280 -23.82 -64.13 -44.74
N ARG A 281 -23.43 -64.10 -43.47
CA ARG A 281 -24.40 -63.72 -42.39
C ARG A 281 -24.95 -62.30 -42.56
N ARG A 282 -24.24 -61.39 -43.22
CA ARG A 282 -24.69 -60.01 -43.48
C ARG A 282 -25.82 -59.89 -44.49
N LEU A 283 -26.14 -60.99 -45.17
CA LEU A 283 -27.25 -61.07 -46.11
C LEU A 283 -28.60 -61.27 -45.41
N ALA A 284 -28.63 -61.58 -44.11
CA ALA A 284 -29.87 -61.69 -43.33
C ALA A 284 -30.64 -60.34 -43.29
N ALA A 285 -31.96 -60.37 -43.27
CA ALA A 285 -32.80 -59.20 -43.39
C ALA A 285 -32.48 -58.09 -42.34
N LEU A 286 -32.21 -58.53 -41.08
CA LEU A 286 -31.81 -57.59 -40.02
C LEU A 286 -30.46 -56.90 -40.26
N GLU A 287 -29.50 -57.61 -40.84
CA GLU A 287 -28.19 -57.08 -41.15
C GLU A 287 -28.25 -56.14 -42.37
N ARG A 288 -29.08 -56.43 -43.34
CA ARG A 288 -29.40 -55.53 -44.48
C ARG A 288 -29.89 -54.20 -43.97
N GLN A 289 -30.85 -54.16 -43.04
CA GLN A 289 -31.40 -52.94 -42.47
C GLN A 289 -30.30 -52.12 -41.78
N LYS A 290 -29.40 -52.78 -41.02
CA LYS A 290 -28.27 -52.10 -40.39
C LYS A 290 -27.34 -51.42 -41.38
N ILE A 291 -27.08 -52.03 -42.53
CA ILE A 291 -26.22 -51.39 -43.59
C ILE A 291 -26.91 -50.18 -44.17
N LEU A 292 -28.23 -50.22 -44.39
CA LEU A 292 -29.00 -49.10 -44.91
C LEU A 292 -29.08 -47.93 -43.88
N ASP A 293 -29.27 -48.30 -42.60
CA ASP A 293 -29.29 -47.32 -41.52
C ASP A 293 -27.93 -46.65 -41.34
N GLU A 294 -26.82 -47.43 -41.34
CA GLU A 294 -25.45 -46.93 -41.30
C GLU A 294 -25.16 -46.01 -42.50
N TYR A 295 -25.59 -46.39 -43.73
CA TYR A 295 -25.42 -45.57 -44.90
C TYR A 295 -26.11 -44.22 -44.77
N ALA A 296 -27.35 -44.21 -44.28
CA ALA A 296 -28.13 -43.00 -44.07
C ALA A 296 -27.49 -42.09 -43.00
N GLU A 297 -26.92 -42.67 -41.94
CA GLU A 297 -26.24 -41.95 -40.89
C GLU A 297 -24.91 -41.32 -41.40
N VAL A 298 -24.13 -42.11 -42.14
CA VAL A 298 -22.87 -41.64 -42.72
C VAL A 298 -23.12 -40.50 -43.73
N LEU A 299 -24.17 -40.59 -44.56
CA LEU A 299 -24.56 -39.50 -45.48
C LEU A 299 -24.96 -38.22 -44.74
N ARG A 300 -25.69 -38.31 -43.61
CA ARG A 300 -25.98 -37.14 -42.75
C ARG A 300 -24.70 -36.54 -42.22
N THR A 301 -23.74 -37.39 -41.77
CA THR A 301 -22.46 -36.95 -41.31
C THR A 301 -21.65 -36.25 -42.41
N VAL A 302 -21.64 -36.81 -43.63
CA VAL A 302 -20.98 -36.15 -44.81
C VAL A 302 -21.58 -34.79 -45.04
N ALA A 303 -22.91 -34.70 -45.12
CA ALA A 303 -23.60 -33.41 -45.36
C ALA A 303 -23.31 -32.36 -44.28
N TYR A 304 -23.27 -32.78 -43.00
CA TYR A 304 -22.90 -31.93 -41.86
C TYR A 304 -21.46 -31.41 -41.95
N LEU A 305 -20.50 -32.30 -42.26
CA LEU A 305 -19.09 -31.95 -42.35
C LEU A 305 -18.81 -31.04 -43.55
N GLU A 306 -19.54 -31.26 -44.70
CA GLU A 306 -19.49 -30.38 -45.89
C GLU A 306 -20.03 -28.98 -45.56
N ASP A 307 -21.14 -28.88 -44.85
CA ASP A 307 -21.73 -27.62 -44.43
C ASP A 307 -20.83 -26.87 -43.45
N LEU A 308 -20.14 -27.56 -42.55
CA LEU A 308 -19.13 -26.95 -41.66
C LEU A 308 -17.98 -26.36 -42.47
N LEU A 309 -17.47 -27.07 -43.49
CA LEU A 309 -16.36 -26.58 -44.31
C LEU A 309 -16.75 -25.44 -45.25
N ALA A 310 -18.00 -25.43 -45.72
CA ALA A 310 -18.53 -24.36 -46.55
C ALA A 310 -18.78 -23.05 -45.78
N ASN A 311 -19.00 -23.14 -44.46
CA ASN A 311 -19.36 -22.01 -43.60
C ASN A 311 -18.39 -21.80 -42.46
N PRO A 312 -17.29 -21.01 -42.62
CA PRO A 312 -16.29 -20.77 -41.56
C PRO A 312 -16.86 -20.24 -40.23
N LYS A 313 -17.99 -19.51 -40.28
CA LYS A 313 -18.71 -19.04 -39.08
C LYS A 313 -19.25 -20.18 -38.24
N LYS A 314 -19.66 -21.30 -38.85
CA LYS A 314 -20.12 -22.49 -38.11
C LYS A 314 -19.00 -23.16 -37.33
N ILE A 315 -17.78 -23.11 -37.84
CA ILE A 315 -16.59 -23.61 -37.14
C ILE A 315 -16.33 -22.76 -35.88
N LEU A 316 -16.51 -21.42 -35.97
CA LEU A 316 -16.40 -20.53 -34.80
C LEU A 316 -17.48 -20.81 -33.74
N TYR A 317 -18.70 -21.07 -34.16
CA TYR A 317 -19.77 -21.46 -33.23
C TYR A 317 -19.50 -22.84 -32.57
N LEU A 318 -18.91 -23.77 -33.32
CA LEU A 318 -18.45 -25.05 -32.76
C LEU A 318 -17.39 -24.84 -31.68
N ILE A 319 -16.42 -23.91 -31.91
CA ILE A 319 -15.43 -23.54 -30.91
C ILE A 319 -16.09 -22.94 -29.66
N ARG A 320 -17.07 -22.06 -29.86
CA ARG A 320 -17.85 -21.45 -28.78
C ARG A 320 -18.55 -22.51 -27.93
N ASP A 321 -19.23 -23.48 -28.57
CA ASP A 321 -19.94 -24.54 -27.86
C ASP A 321 -18.96 -25.47 -27.10
N GLU A 322 -17.80 -25.78 -27.69
CA GLU A 322 -16.72 -26.51 -27.01
C GLU A 322 -16.18 -25.75 -25.79
N LEU A 323 -16.08 -24.41 -25.85
CA LEU A 323 -15.66 -23.59 -24.71
C LEU A 323 -16.70 -23.54 -23.59
N VAL A 324 -17.99 -23.48 -23.94
CA VAL A 324 -19.09 -23.56 -22.95
C VAL A 324 -19.07 -24.89 -22.24
N ASP A 325 -18.90 -26.00 -22.98
CA ASP A 325 -18.76 -27.34 -22.41
C ASP A 325 -17.57 -27.45 -21.46
N LEU A 326 -16.41 -26.88 -21.84
CA LEU A 326 -15.20 -26.87 -21.02
C LEU A 326 -15.41 -26.07 -19.73
N LYS A 327 -16.06 -24.90 -19.85
CA LYS A 327 -16.41 -24.06 -18.70
C LYS A 327 -17.32 -24.81 -17.73
N GLN A 328 -18.34 -25.53 -18.21
CA GLN A 328 -19.26 -26.29 -17.36
C GLN A 328 -18.58 -27.48 -16.66
N LYS A 329 -17.62 -28.14 -17.32
CA LYS A 329 -16.97 -29.35 -16.80
C LYS A 329 -15.77 -29.08 -15.90
N TYR A 330 -15.03 -28.02 -16.15
CA TYR A 330 -13.70 -27.75 -15.55
C TYR A 330 -13.55 -26.35 -14.98
N GLY A 331 -14.58 -25.51 -15.09
CA GLY A 331 -14.57 -24.17 -14.55
C GLY A 331 -14.54 -24.20 -13.02
N ASP A 332 -13.70 -23.37 -12.43
CA ASP A 332 -13.59 -23.14 -11.00
C ASP A 332 -13.66 -21.64 -10.67
N GLU A 333 -13.89 -21.34 -9.39
CA GLU A 333 -13.91 -19.97 -8.91
C GLU A 333 -12.50 -19.38 -8.89
N ARG A 334 -12.42 -18.05 -9.06
CA ARG A 334 -11.17 -17.32 -8.94
C ARG A 334 -10.56 -17.49 -7.56
N ARG A 335 -9.28 -17.85 -7.51
CA ARG A 335 -8.51 -18.06 -6.27
C ARG A 335 -7.84 -16.77 -5.82
N THR A 336 -7.22 -16.03 -6.74
CA THR A 336 -6.51 -14.79 -6.45
C THR A 336 -7.50 -13.63 -6.35
N ARG A 337 -7.52 -12.94 -5.22
CA ARG A 337 -8.38 -11.77 -5.00
C ARG A 337 -7.67 -10.51 -5.48
N ILE A 338 -8.34 -9.71 -6.33
CA ILE A 338 -7.85 -8.40 -6.77
C ILE A 338 -8.42 -7.33 -5.86
N VAL A 339 -7.55 -6.53 -5.27
CA VAL A 339 -7.91 -5.41 -4.39
C VAL A 339 -7.70 -4.11 -5.17
N PRO A 340 -8.75 -3.27 -5.35
CA PRO A 340 -8.67 -2.04 -6.16
C PRO A 340 -7.72 -0.97 -5.62
N ALA A 341 -7.38 -1.03 -4.33
CA ALA A 341 -6.45 -0.08 -3.74
C ALA A 341 -5.05 -0.28 -4.32
N GLU A 342 -4.46 0.79 -4.85
CA GLU A 342 -3.04 0.82 -5.13
C GLU A 342 -2.31 0.43 -3.85
N ALA A 343 -1.33 -0.44 -3.97
CA ALA A 343 -0.40 -0.66 -2.88
C ALA A 343 0.36 0.65 -2.71
N GLU A 344 -0.04 1.46 -1.76
CA GLU A 344 0.85 2.49 -1.26
C GLU A 344 2.16 1.78 -0.91
N ASP A 345 3.27 2.20 -1.55
CA ASP A 345 4.59 1.83 -1.06
C ASP A 345 4.58 2.19 0.42
N PHE A 346 4.70 1.20 1.30
CA PHE A 346 4.74 1.44 2.74
C PHE A 346 5.85 2.46 2.99
N ARG A 347 5.44 3.68 3.34
CA ARG A 347 6.39 4.69 3.77
C ARG A 347 6.96 4.22 5.09
N ASP A 348 8.22 4.53 5.35
CA ASP A 348 8.84 4.20 6.65
C ASP A 348 8.00 4.77 7.81
N GLU A 349 7.26 5.83 7.55
CA GLU A 349 6.29 6.46 8.43
C GLU A 349 5.18 5.49 8.91
N ASP A 350 4.63 4.64 8.03
CA ASP A 350 3.53 3.71 8.34
C ASP A 350 3.95 2.55 9.26
N LEU A 351 5.26 2.39 9.44
CA LEU A 351 5.85 1.34 10.28
C LEU A 351 6.16 1.78 11.71
N ILE A 352 6.05 3.07 11.98
CA ILE A 352 6.41 3.70 13.25
C ILE A 352 5.14 4.00 14.02
N ASP A 353 5.12 3.62 15.30
CA ASP A 353 3.98 3.90 16.16
C ASP A 353 3.91 5.39 16.53
N HIS A 354 2.69 5.93 16.54
CA HIS A 354 2.42 7.23 17.13
C HIS A 354 2.66 7.19 18.64
N GLN A 355 3.66 7.87 19.11
CA GLN A 355 4.02 7.95 20.53
C GLN A 355 4.46 9.37 20.88
N GLU A 356 4.06 9.84 22.06
CA GLU A 356 4.61 11.08 22.59
C GLU A 356 6.05 10.87 23.06
N VAL A 357 6.94 11.60 22.44
CA VAL A 357 8.39 11.54 22.69
C VAL A 357 8.93 12.90 23.08
N LEU A 358 9.95 12.89 23.90
CA LEU A 358 10.67 14.08 24.33
C LEU A 358 11.94 14.22 23.49
N ILE A 359 12.01 15.28 22.71
CA ILE A 359 13.21 15.68 21.95
C ILE A 359 14.01 16.67 22.78
N THR A 360 15.30 16.44 22.90
CA THR A 360 16.22 17.36 23.59
C THR A 360 17.37 17.75 22.67
N LEU A 361 17.71 19.04 22.66
CA LEU A 361 18.81 19.60 21.86
C LEU A 361 19.69 20.48 22.77
N SER A 362 21.01 20.18 22.82
CA SER A 362 21.98 20.97 23.57
C SER A 362 22.47 22.20 22.79
N GLN A 363 23.14 23.13 23.47
CA GLN A 363 23.75 24.33 22.85
C GLN A 363 24.82 23.97 21.80
N ARG A 364 25.58 22.88 22.01
CA ARG A 364 26.56 22.37 21.05
C ARG A 364 25.95 21.46 19.97
N GLY A 365 24.62 21.36 19.91
CA GLY A 365 23.91 20.65 18.85
C GLY A 365 23.84 19.14 19.04
N TYR A 366 23.89 18.59 20.27
CA TYR A 366 23.58 17.19 20.52
C TYR A 366 22.09 17.01 20.67
N ILE A 367 21.52 16.14 19.82
CA ILE A 367 20.10 15.82 19.79
C ILE A 367 19.84 14.36 20.18
N LYS A 368 18.74 14.12 20.88
CA LYS A 368 18.23 12.77 21.19
C LYS A 368 16.73 12.77 21.41
N ARG A 369 16.15 11.58 21.28
CA ARG A 369 14.76 11.29 21.57
C ARG A 369 14.66 10.34 22.76
N MET A 370 13.62 10.48 23.58
CA MET A 370 13.30 9.59 24.69
C MET A 370 11.80 9.61 24.98
N PRO A 371 11.23 8.62 25.69
CA PRO A 371 9.83 8.64 26.10
C PRO A 371 9.47 9.87 26.93
N ALA A 372 8.29 10.46 26.69
CA ALA A 372 7.85 11.70 27.33
C ALA A 372 7.74 11.59 28.87
N ASN A 373 7.50 10.39 29.42
CA ASN A 373 7.36 10.12 30.85
C ASN A 373 8.70 10.03 31.60
N THR A 374 9.83 10.30 30.95
CA THR A 374 11.18 10.17 31.55
C THR A 374 11.43 11.10 32.74
N TYR A 375 10.74 12.24 32.83
CA TYR A 375 10.86 13.23 33.90
C TYR A 375 9.63 13.27 34.80
N HIS A 376 9.80 13.04 36.09
CA HIS A 376 8.73 13.10 37.08
C HIS A 376 8.55 14.52 37.63
N ALA A 377 7.30 14.88 37.95
CA ALA A 377 6.98 16.19 38.51
C ALA A 377 7.65 16.43 39.87
N GLN A 378 8.17 17.64 40.09
CA GLN A 378 8.83 18.09 41.31
C GLN A 378 8.19 19.38 41.88
N ASN A 379 8.49 19.73 43.11
CA ASN A 379 8.04 21.00 43.67
C ASN A 379 8.88 22.17 43.16
N ARG A 380 8.26 23.36 42.99
CA ARG A 380 9.02 24.60 42.73
C ARG A 380 10.13 24.80 43.78
N GLY A 381 11.25 25.40 43.41
CA GLY A 381 12.40 25.59 44.29
C GLY A 381 13.20 24.31 44.54
N GLY A 382 12.96 23.20 43.84
CA GLY A 382 13.78 21.99 43.87
C GLY A 382 15.14 22.21 43.21
N LYS A 383 16.11 21.28 43.50
CA LYS A 383 17.45 21.31 42.86
C LYS A 383 17.51 20.74 41.45
N GLY A 384 16.37 20.20 40.92
CA GLY A 384 16.32 19.57 39.59
C GLY A 384 17.02 18.22 39.49
N ILE A 385 16.89 17.57 38.36
CA ILE A 385 17.54 16.28 38.05
C ILE A 385 18.44 16.50 36.82
N LYS A 386 19.64 15.86 36.77
CA LYS A 386 20.48 15.89 35.59
C LYS A 386 19.73 15.33 34.36
N GLY A 387 19.44 16.17 33.36
CA GLY A 387 18.72 15.82 32.15
C GLY A 387 19.60 15.16 31.08
N MET A 388 20.89 15.45 31.10
CA MET A 388 21.88 14.97 30.13
C MET A 388 23.27 15.01 30.76
N VAL A 389 24.17 14.10 30.43
CA VAL A 389 25.59 14.20 30.80
C VAL A 389 26.27 15.08 29.78
N PHE A 390 26.66 16.27 30.20
CA PHE A 390 27.41 17.20 29.38
C PHE A 390 28.91 16.99 29.58
N ARG A 391 29.71 17.31 28.53
CA ARG A 391 31.12 17.64 28.73
C ARG A 391 31.17 19.08 29.26
N GLU A 392 32.27 19.47 29.87
CA GLU A 392 32.51 20.84 30.33
C GLU A 392 32.08 21.83 29.20
N GLU A 393 31.26 22.86 29.56
CA GLU A 393 30.75 23.92 28.70
C GLU A 393 29.62 23.57 27.69
N ASP A 394 28.83 22.53 27.86
CA ASP A 394 27.59 22.32 27.08
C ASP A 394 26.36 22.43 27.99
N ALA A 395 25.23 22.92 27.46
CA ALA A 395 23.98 23.11 28.18
C ALA A 395 22.78 22.66 27.33
N LEU A 396 21.70 22.25 27.97
CA LEU A 396 20.46 21.95 27.30
C LEU A 396 19.81 23.27 26.82
N ARG A 397 19.45 23.36 25.54
CA ARG A 397 18.85 24.54 24.95
C ARG A 397 17.39 24.41 24.60
N HIS A 398 17.00 23.31 23.95
CA HIS A 398 15.62 23.04 23.56
C HIS A 398 15.15 21.71 24.08
N MET A 399 13.90 21.67 24.49
CA MET A 399 13.20 20.49 24.98
C MET A 399 11.74 20.57 24.52
N LEU A 400 11.27 19.60 23.72
CA LEU A 400 9.93 19.56 23.14
C LEU A 400 9.30 18.19 23.33
N VAL A 401 8.01 18.17 23.66
CA VAL A 401 7.20 16.96 23.63
C VAL A 401 6.40 16.97 22.32
N VAL A 402 6.58 15.94 21.50
CA VAL A 402 6.06 15.85 20.12
C VAL A 402 5.59 14.43 19.83
N ASP A 403 4.75 14.26 18.81
CA ASP A 403 4.44 12.93 18.27
C ASP A 403 5.61 12.43 17.38
N THR A 404 5.82 11.13 17.34
CA THR A 404 6.86 10.50 16.50
C THR A 404 6.76 10.88 15.02
N HIS A 405 5.56 11.19 14.51
CA HIS A 405 5.29 11.55 13.11
C HIS A 405 5.36 13.05 12.83
N ASP A 406 5.50 13.89 13.86
CA ASP A 406 5.59 15.32 13.68
C ASP A 406 6.83 15.70 12.85
N ASN A 407 6.68 16.76 12.03
CA ASN A 407 7.79 17.37 11.31
C ASN A 407 8.50 18.34 12.24
N LEU A 408 9.75 18.08 12.55
CA LEU A 408 10.61 18.97 13.34
C LEU A 408 11.30 19.96 12.40
N LEU A 409 11.06 21.23 12.60
CA LEU A 409 11.68 22.33 11.88
C LEU A 409 12.71 23.02 12.77
N PHE A 410 13.98 22.96 12.36
CA PHE A 410 15.12 23.54 13.07
C PHE A 410 15.49 24.86 12.42
N PHE A 411 15.23 25.96 13.09
CA PHE A 411 15.57 27.30 12.66
C PHE A 411 16.89 27.71 13.26
N THR A 412 17.75 28.31 12.45
CA THR A 412 19.11 28.70 12.88
C THR A 412 19.22 30.19 13.09
N ARG A 413 20.26 30.58 13.79
CA ARG A 413 20.64 31.96 14.07
C ARG A 413 20.79 32.79 12.78
N SER A 414 21.31 32.18 11.72
CA SER A 414 21.47 32.80 10.41
C SER A 414 20.17 32.89 9.58
N GLY A 415 19.00 32.51 10.12
CA GLY A 415 17.74 32.59 9.41
C GLY A 415 17.51 31.46 8.42
N ARG A 416 18.18 30.29 8.55
CA ARG A 416 17.92 29.08 7.77
C ARG A 416 16.99 28.15 8.53
N VAL A 417 16.33 27.21 7.78
CA VAL A 417 15.47 26.18 8.34
C VAL A 417 15.82 24.83 7.73
N PHE A 418 15.79 23.79 8.56
CA PHE A 418 16.00 22.38 8.21
C PHE A 418 14.85 21.55 8.76
N GLN A 419 14.53 20.43 8.10
CA GLN A 419 13.43 19.56 8.51
C GLN A 419 13.92 18.13 8.70
N LEU A 420 13.41 17.50 9.76
CA LEU A 420 13.49 16.06 10.04
C LEU A 420 12.12 15.58 10.56
N LYS A 421 11.83 14.32 10.42
CA LYS A 421 10.75 13.68 11.18
C LYS A 421 11.22 13.38 12.62
N ALA A 422 10.30 13.46 13.58
CA ALA A 422 10.66 13.19 14.98
C ALA A 422 11.16 11.76 15.19
N PHE A 423 10.70 10.79 14.39
CA PHE A 423 11.20 9.41 14.43
C PHE A 423 12.63 9.25 13.89
N ASP A 424 13.13 10.16 13.04
CA ASP A 424 14.52 10.14 12.55
C ASP A 424 15.54 10.54 13.62
N VAL A 425 15.09 11.16 14.72
CA VAL A 425 15.94 11.49 15.85
C VAL A 425 16.25 10.21 16.66
N PRO A 426 17.54 9.89 16.90
CA PRO A 426 17.92 8.64 17.55
C PRO A 426 17.43 8.54 19.00
N ASP A 427 16.95 7.36 19.37
CA ASP A 427 16.57 7.02 20.73
C ASP A 427 17.81 6.95 21.63
N ALA A 428 17.69 7.53 22.82
CA ALA A 428 18.77 7.48 23.80
C ALA A 428 18.24 7.55 25.23
N THR A 429 18.99 7.01 26.17
CA THR A 429 18.67 7.10 27.60
C THR A 429 18.82 8.54 28.12
N ARG A 430 18.21 8.84 29.27
CA ARG A 430 18.27 10.15 29.91
C ARG A 430 19.70 10.67 30.07
N GLN A 431 20.66 9.81 30.47
CA GLN A 431 22.05 10.18 30.73
C GLN A 431 22.92 10.21 29.45
N ALA A 432 22.50 9.61 28.36
CA ALA A 432 23.27 9.59 27.12
C ALA A 432 23.41 11.00 26.52
N LYS A 433 24.53 11.24 25.85
CA LYS A 433 24.88 12.51 25.21
C LYS A 433 24.02 12.83 23.97
N GLY A 434 23.50 11.79 23.29
CA GLY A 434 22.83 11.94 21.99
C GLY A 434 23.80 12.01 20.81
N LEU A 435 23.29 12.32 19.63
CA LEU A 435 24.02 12.42 18.37
C LEU A 435 24.20 13.90 17.98
N PRO A 436 25.33 14.31 17.38
CA PRO A 436 25.46 15.66 16.81
C PRO A 436 24.43 15.87 15.71
N ILE A 437 23.66 16.95 15.77
CA ILE A 437 22.61 17.28 14.81
C ILE A 437 23.16 17.47 13.37
N ILE A 438 24.41 17.86 13.24
CA ILE A 438 25.11 17.99 11.95
C ILE A 438 25.21 16.66 11.20
N ASN A 439 25.03 15.52 11.86
CA ASN A 439 24.97 14.20 11.24
C ASN A 439 23.58 13.89 10.66
N LEU A 440 22.57 14.66 11.04
CA LEU A 440 21.18 14.47 10.60
C LEU A 440 20.75 15.54 9.59
N ILE A 441 21.25 16.78 9.74
CA ILE A 441 20.97 17.93 8.86
C ILE A 441 22.27 18.58 8.41
N SER A 442 22.26 19.21 7.23
CA SER A 442 23.44 19.88 6.65
C SER A 442 23.66 21.28 7.26
N LEU A 443 23.85 21.33 8.60
CA LEU A 443 24.06 22.54 9.36
C LEU A 443 25.51 23.01 9.21
N ASP A 444 25.72 24.32 8.98
CA ASP A 444 27.07 24.93 9.03
C ASP A 444 27.62 24.80 10.47
N PRO A 445 28.87 24.35 10.66
CA PRO A 445 29.49 24.24 12.00
C PRO A 445 29.54 25.54 12.82
N LYS A 446 29.45 26.70 12.17
CA LYS A 446 29.44 28.03 12.82
C LYS A 446 28.02 28.49 13.17
N ASP A 447 26.98 27.86 12.60
CA ASP A 447 25.60 28.24 12.86
C ASP A 447 24.99 27.43 14.03
N VAL A 448 23.99 27.99 14.67
CA VAL A 448 23.38 27.42 15.87
C VAL A 448 21.87 27.41 15.72
N VAL A 449 21.22 26.30 16.10
CA VAL A 449 19.77 26.23 16.15
C VAL A 449 19.25 27.14 17.26
N THR A 450 18.40 28.10 16.91
CA THR A 450 17.84 29.08 17.84
C THR A 450 16.36 28.79 18.17
N ALA A 451 15.62 28.16 17.28
CA ALA A 451 14.26 27.75 17.53
C ALA A 451 13.99 26.35 16.93
N VAL A 452 13.12 25.59 17.57
CA VAL A 452 12.65 24.30 17.08
C VAL A 452 11.13 24.29 17.20
N GLU A 453 10.45 24.04 16.09
CA GLU A 453 9.01 23.93 16.04
C GLU A 453 8.60 22.55 15.49
N ALA A 454 7.54 21.97 16.04
CA ALA A 454 6.96 20.74 15.57
C ALA A 454 5.61 20.99 14.93
N VAL A 455 5.39 20.49 13.73
CA VAL A 455 4.11 20.59 13.02
C VAL A 455 3.66 19.22 12.53
N PRO A 456 2.40 18.83 12.77
CA PRO A 456 1.88 17.54 12.29
C PRO A 456 1.73 17.53 10.76
N SER A 457 1.26 18.64 10.17
CA SER A 457 1.05 18.80 8.72
C SER A 457 1.33 20.23 8.27
N PHE A 458 1.42 20.46 6.95
CA PHE A 458 1.61 21.78 6.34
C PHE A 458 0.33 22.27 5.68
N ASP A 459 -0.79 22.30 6.44
CA ASP A 459 -2.12 22.66 5.93
C ASP A 459 -2.24 24.13 5.55
N GLU A 460 -3.22 24.41 4.69
CA GLU A 460 -3.49 25.78 4.22
C GLU A 460 -4.07 26.67 5.31
N GLY A 461 -3.67 27.93 5.28
CA GLY A 461 -4.23 29.01 6.11
C GLY A 461 -3.49 29.30 7.40
N ASP A 462 -2.42 28.56 7.70
CA ASP A 462 -1.57 28.76 8.86
C ASP A 462 -0.21 29.36 8.50
N TYR A 463 0.48 29.94 9.48
CA TYR A 463 1.68 30.71 9.29
C TYR A 463 2.76 30.36 10.33
N PHE A 464 4.02 30.61 9.98
CA PHE A 464 5.08 30.86 10.96
C PHE A 464 5.31 32.34 11.15
N LEU A 465 5.37 32.74 12.42
CA LEU A 465 5.91 34.02 12.86
C LEU A 465 7.35 33.83 13.26
N MET A 466 8.22 34.72 12.79
CA MET A 466 9.64 34.69 13.04
C MET A 466 10.05 36.06 13.58
N VAL A 467 10.82 36.09 14.67
CA VAL A 467 11.27 37.35 15.28
C VAL A 467 12.78 37.34 15.46
N THR A 468 13.42 38.48 15.15
CA THR A 468 14.86 38.66 15.31
C THR A 468 15.21 39.31 16.66
N ARG A 469 16.46 39.25 17.03
CA ARG A 469 17.01 39.90 18.24
C ARG A 469 16.79 41.42 18.21
N GLY A 470 16.92 42.03 17.04
CA GLY A 470 16.66 43.45 16.81
C GLY A 470 15.21 43.87 16.81
N GLY A 471 14.30 42.93 17.02
CA GLY A 471 12.85 43.19 17.13
C GLY A 471 12.12 43.30 15.81
N GLU A 472 12.72 42.83 14.72
CA GLU A 472 11.98 42.60 13.47
C GLU A 472 11.13 41.33 13.52
N ILE A 473 9.92 41.37 12.98
CA ILE A 473 9.01 40.26 12.91
C ILE A 473 8.51 40.03 11.49
N LYS A 474 8.33 38.79 11.13
CA LYS A 474 7.82 38.34 9.82
C LYS A 474 6.79 37.25 9.95
N LYS A 475 5.80 37.27 9.04
CA LYS A 475 4.77 36.22 8.87
C LYS A 475 4.95 35.54 7.51
N THR A 476 5.11 34.22 7.50
CA THR A 476 5.29 33.42 6.28
C THR A 476 4.29 32.23 6.27
N PRO A 477 3.60 31.96 5.14
CA PRO A 477 2.69 30.82 5.03
C PRO A 477 3.39 29.50 5.37
N LEU A 478 2.69 28.62 6.10
CA LEU A 478 3.24 27.32 6.51
C LEU A 478 3.60 26.44 5.31
N GLN A 479 2.82 26.50 4.25
CA GLN A 479 3.05 25.75 3.01
C GLN A 479 4.40 26.05 2.34
N ASP A 480 4.93 27.26 2.51
CA ASP A 480 6.25 27.62 1.97
C ASP A 480 7.37 26.74 2.57
N PHE A 481 7.10 26.08 3.69
CA PHE A 481 8.03 25.20 4.39
C PHE A 481 7.84 23.70 4.07
N ALA A 482 6.81 23.31 3.34
CA ALA A 482 6.55 21.90 2.99
C ALA A 482 7.67 21.26 2.15
N ALA A 483 8.40 22.07 1.36
CA ALA A 483 9.53 21.61 0.53
C ALA A 483 10.89 21.61 1.26
N VAL A 484 10.94 21.97 2.54
CA VAL A 484 12.17 21.93 3.35
C VAL A 484 12.62 20.49 3.53
N ARG A 485 13.92 20.26 3.47
CA ARG A 485 14.56 18.95 3.68
C ARG A 485 15.79 19.13 4.59
N SER A 486 16.50 18.04 4.84
CA SER A 486 17.74 18.06 5.66
C SER A 486 18.87 18.92 5.09
N ASN A 487 18.84 19.32 3.81
CA ASN A 487 19.81 20.25 3.20
C ASN A 487 19.50 21.75 3.47
N GLY A 488 18.33 22.04 4.03
CA GLY A 488 17.90 23.36 4.50
C GLY A 488 17.58 24.39 3.43
N LEU A 489 16.76 25.37 3.82
CA LEU A 489 16.36 26.52 3.01
C LEU A 489 16.50 27.83 3.81
N ILE A 490 16.46 28.98 3.14
CA ILE A 490 16.35 30.28 3.81
C ILE A 490 14.93 30.43 4.35
N ALA A 491 14.80 30.72 5.64
CA ALA A 491 13.52 31.01 6.30
C ALA A 491 13.24 32.51 6.40
N MET A 492 14.29 33.31 6.65
CA MET A 492 14.23 34.77 6.77
C MET A 492 15.56 35.39 6.36
N SER A 493 15.53 36.44 5.55
CA SER A 493 16.71 37.28 5.35
C SER A 493 16.89 38.23 6.54
N LEU A 494 18.06 38.21 7.12
CA LEU A 494 18.42 39.03 8.30
C LEU A 494 19.26 40.25 7.88
N GLU A 495 19.16 41.34 8.63
CA GLU A 495 20.07 42.46 8.54
C GLU A 495 21.45 42.09 9.10
N ASP A 496 22.50 42.80 8.67
CA ASP A 496 23.87 42.55 9.13
C ASP A 496 23.96 42.69 10.65
N GLY A 497 24.40 41.63 11.32
CA GLY A 497 24.57 41.59 12.78
C GLY A 497 23.30 41.22 13.57
N ASP A 498 22.14 41.02 12.91
CA ASP A 498 20.94 40.55 13.56
C ASP A 498 20.87 39.01 13.56
N GLU A 499 20.07 38.45 14.45
CA GLU A 499 19.92 37.01 14.65
C GLU A 499 18.45 36.63 14.81
N LEU A 500 18.06 35.48 14.23
CA LEU A 500 16.73 34.89 14.47
C LEU A 500 16.68 34.30 15.90
N VAL A 501 15.70 34.73 16.70
CA VAL A 501 15.58 34.36 18.12
C VAL A 501 14.45 33.38 18.37
N ALA A 502 13.26 33.61 17.83
CA ALA A 502 12.11 32.81 18.06
C ALA A 502 11.26 32.63 16.81
N VAL A 503 10.68 31.45 16.68
CA VAL A 503 9.67 31.08 15.66
C VAL A 503 8.48 30.48 16.37
N ARG A 504 7.25 30.77 15.88
CA ARG A 504 6.01 30.20 16.40
C ARG A 504 5.03 29.91 15.28
N TYR A 505 4.40 28.77 15.40
CA TYR A 505 3.22 28.43 14.61
C TYR A 505 2.04 29.35 14.98
N CYS A 506 1.34 29.89 13.99
CA CYS A 506 0.31 30.90 14.18
C CYS A 506 -0.87 30.66 13.24
N ARG A 507 -2.08 30.68 13.78
CA ARG A 507 -3.33 30.64 13.00
C ARG A 507 -3.80 32.04 12.65
N LYS A 508 -4.60 32.12 11.60
CA LYS A 508 -5.25 33.38 11.21
C LYS A 508 -6.14 33.90 12.34
N GLY A 509 -6.01 35.20 12.66
CA GLY A 509 -6.76 35.85 13.72
C GLY A 509 -6.13 35.78 15.11
N SER A 510 -4.94 35.18 15.25
CA SER A 510 -4.21 35.11 16.51
C SER A 510 -3.65 36.48 16.91
N GLU A 511 -3.29 36.63 18.18
CA GLU A 511 -2.55 37.75 18.72
C GLU A 511 -1.16 37.28 19.14
N VAL A 512 -0.18 38.18 19.10
CA VAL A 512 1.21 37.90 19.34
C VAL A 512 1.74 38.78 20.47
N ILE A 513 2.59 38.21 21.34
CA ILE A 513 3.30 38.95 22.36
C ILE A 513 4.82 38.78 22.17
N LEU A 514 5.53 39.88 22.13
CA LEU A 514 7.00 39.93 22.19
C LEU A 514 7.44 40.35 23.58
N VAL A 515 8.54 39.76 24.07
CA VAL A 515 9.13 40.10 25.37
C VAL A 515 10.61 40.35 25.19
N THR A 516 11.11 41.46 25.83
CA THR A 516 12.52 41.86 25.74
C THR A 516 13.30 41.42 26.98
N GLU A 517 14.63 41.44 26.88
CA GLU A 517 15.57 41.12 27.96
C GLU A 517 15.40 42.02 29.17
N GLN A 518 15.12 43.34 28.95
CA GLN A 518 14.89 44.28 30.02
C GLN A 518 13.46 44.29 30.55
N GLY A 519 12.64 43.28 30.15
CA GLY A 519 11.32 43.05 30.69
C GLY A 519 10.22 43.94 30.10
N GLN A 520 10.40 44.56 28.95
CA GLN A 520 9.34 45.17 28.16
C GLN A 520 8.58 44.10 27.35
N SER A 521 7.33 44.41 26.95
CA SER A 521 6.52 43.53 26.12
C SER A 521 5.55 44.35 25.27
N ILE A 522 5.23 43.81 24.08
CA ILE A 522 4.23 44.38 23.19
C ILE A 522 3.29 43.27 22.71
N ARG A 523 1.98 43.54 22.75
CA ARG A 523 0.94 42.64 22.25
C ARG A 523 0.20 43.28 21.09
N PHE A 524 0.11 42.62 19.96
CA PHE A 524 -0.56 43.09 18.74
C PHE A 524 -1.18 41.94 17.96
N ARG A 525 -2.02 42.23 16.94
CA ARG A 525 -2.69 41.23 16.12
C ARG A 525 -1.78 40.76 14.98
N GLU A 526 -1.82 39.44 14.67
CA GLU A 526 -1.09 38.91 13.52
C GLU A 526 -1.53 39.54 12.18
N SER A 527 -2.76 40.03 12.10
CA SER A 527 -3.31 40.68 10.89
C SER A 527 -2.60 42.00 10.55
N GLU A 528 -1.88 42.61 11.48
CA GLU A 528 -1.03 43.76 11.22
C GLU A 528 0.25 43.38 10.45
N LEU A 529 0.55 42.10 10.33
CA LEU A 529 1.67 41.58 9.57
C LEU A 529 1.18 41.08 8.20
N ARG A 530 1.71 41.64 7.13
CA ARG A 530 1.47 41.11 5.79
C ARG A 530 2.25 39.81 5.63
N ALA A 531 1.62 38.77 5.04
CA ALA A 531 2.31 37.54 4.68
C ALA A 531 3.41 37.82 3.66
N ALA A 532 4.60 37.29 3.88
CA ALA A 532 5.79 37.50 3.07
C ALA A 532 6.47 36.15 2.76
N SER A 533 7.19 36.10 1.62
CA SER A 533 7.92 34.91 1.21
C SER A 533 9.07 34.58 2.17
N ARG A 534 9.55 33.33 2.15
CA ARG A 534 10.68 32.89 3.01
C ARG A 534 11.94 33.77 2.86
N THR A 535 12.24 34.22 1.66
CA THR A 535 13.47 34.96 1.36
C THR A 535 13.39 36.48 1.65
N SER A 536 12.26 36.97 2.17
CA SER A 536 12.14 38.40 2.56
C SER A 536 12.68 38.67 3.97
N GLY A 537 12.97 39.92 4.28
CA GLY A 537 13.25 40.42 5.62
C GLY A 537 11.99 40.58 6.47
N GLY A 538 12.17 41.07 7.71
CA GLY A 538 11.09 41.38 8.65
C GLY A 538 10.60 42.83 8.56
N VAL A 539 9.66 43.15 9.46
CA VAL A 539 9.21 44.52 9.72
C VAL A 539 9.28 44.75 11.22
N ARG A 540 9.45 46.01 11.65
CA ARG A 540 9.59 46.35 13.08
C ARG A 540 8.37 45.82 13.88
N GLY A 541 8.61 44.92 14.83
CA GLY A 541 7.63 44.38 15.77
C GLY A 541 7.52 45.19 17.05
N ILE A 542 8.66 45.60 17.62
CA ILE A 542 8.79 46.40 18.83
C ILE A 542 9.85 47.46 18.65
N LYS A 543 9.70 48.63 19.31
CA LYS A 543 10.76 49.65 19.42
C LYS A 543 11.59 49.33 20.67
N LEU A 544 12.83 48.94 20.49
CA LEU A 544 13.77 48.62 21.55
C LEU A 544 14.43 49.88 22.10
N GLU A 545 14.76 49.91 23.39
CA GLU A 545 15.66 50.86 24.01
C GLU A 545 17.12 50.48 23.70
N GLU A 546 18.03 51.40 23.85
CA GLU A 546 19.45 51.14 23.58
C GLU A 546 19.99 50.02 24.50
N GLY A 547 20.58 49.00 23.90
CA GLY A 547 21.11 47.84 24.60
C GLY A 547 20.04 46.79 25.01
N ASP A 548 18.75 46.98 24.67
CA ASP A 548 17.71 45.93 24.86
C ASP A 548 17.57 45.02 23.63
N GLN A 549 17.07 43.84 23.81
CA GLN A 549 16.89 42.87 22.74
C GLN A 549 15.63 41.98 23.00
N VAL A 550 15.03 41.47 21.92
CA VAL A 550 13.94 40.49 22.04
C VAL A 550 14.49 39.13 22.47
N VAL A 551 13.89 38.52 23.47
CA VAL A 551 14.28 37.19 23.99
C VAL A 551 13.18 36.14 23.80
N ALA A 552 11.93 36.56 23.65
CA ALA A 552 10.81 35.62 23.46
C ALA A 552 9.69 36.20 22.61
N MET A 553 9.04 35.32 21.91
CA MET A 553 7.77 35.56 21.20
C MET A 553 6.82 34.37 21.47
N ASP A 554 5.54 34.68 21.71
CA ASP A 554 4.52 33.62 21.82
C ASP A 554 3.16 34.07 21.28
N ILE A 555 2.29 33.10 21.04
CA ILE A 555 0.90 33.31 20.57
C ILE A 555 0.01 33.52 21.79
N VAL A 556 -0.83 34.53 21.75
CA VAL A 556 -1.68 34.95 22.87
C VAL A 556 -3.02 34.21 22.80
N ASP A 557 -3.36 33.56 23.91
CA ASP A 557 -4.74 33.21 24.26
C ASP A 557 -5.16 34.09 25.45
N PRO A 558 -6.12 35.00 25.32
CA PRO A 558 -6.50 35.93 26.36
C PRO A 558 -6.94 35.27 27.69
N SER A 559 -7.32 34.02 27.68
CA SER A 559 -7.72 33.22 28.84
C SER A 559 -6.56 32.65 29.65
N LEU A 560 -5.33 32.77 29.13
CA LEU A 560 -4.13 32.20 29.70
C LEU A 560 -3.22 33.25 30.36
N ASP A 561 -2.12 32.79 30.95
CA ASP A 561 -1.15 33.63 31.62
C ASP A 561 0.17 33.71 30.82
N LEU A 562 0.85 34.84 30.85
CA LEU A 562 2.23 34.99 30.46
C LEU A 562 3.14 34.61 31.63
N LEU A 563 3.89 33.52 31.51
CA LEU A 563 4.98 33.20 32.41
C LEU A 563 6.26 33.89 31.91
N VAL A 564 6.95 34.61 32.79
CA VAL A 564 8.26 35.17 32.55
C VAL A 564 9.25 34.62 33.59
N VAL A 565 10.41 34.15 33.13
CA VAL A 565 11.47 33.61 33.99
C VAL A 565 12.78 34.38 33.67
N THR A 566 13.49 34.72 34.72
CA THR A 566 14.79 35.48 34.62
C THR A 566 15.97 34.53 34.68
N VAL A 567 17.14 35.03 34.31
CA VAL A 567 18.39 34.26 34.31
C VAL A 567 18.79 33.74 35.70
N GLU A 568 18.40 34.45 36.79
CA GLU A 568 18.67 34.06 38.19
C GLU A 568 17.55 33.12 38.78
N GLY A 569 16.68 32.59 37.93
CA GLY A 569 15.66 31.62 38.34
C GLY A 569 14.41 32.20 39.02
N TYR A 570 14.25 33.52 39.00
CA TYR A 570 13.01 34.17 39.45
C TYR A 570 11.97 34.16 38.31
N GLY A 571 10.70 34.08 38.66
CA GLY A 571 9.63 34.11 37.67
C GLY A 571 8.26 34.35 38.26
N LYS A 572 7.29 34.63 37.41
CA LYS A 572 5.88 34.84 37.77
C LYS A 572 5.01 34.55 36.57
N ARG A 573 3.74 34.31 36.86
CA ARG A 573 2.66 34.39 35.87
C ARG A 573 2.01 35.77 35.94
N THR A 574 1.50 36.26 34.81
CA THR A 574 0.68 37.47 34.72
C THR A 574 -0.45 37.19 33.72
N ALA A 575 -1.70 37.47 34.09
CA ALA A 575 -2.86 37.28 33.22
C ALA A 575 -2.65 38.06 31.89
N LEU A 576 -2.83 37.42 30.76
CA LEU A 576 -2.67 38.06 29.44
C LEU A 576 -3.64 39.21 29.22
N ALA A 577 -4.76 39.22 29.92
CA ALA A 577 -5.70 40.34 29.94
C ALA A 577 -5.08 41.65 30.45
N GLU A 578 -4.01 41.60 31.28
CA GLU A 578 -3.31 42.79 31.77
C GLU A 578 -2.43 43.47 30.69
N PHE A 579 -2.14 42.81 29.59
CA PHE A 579 -1.35 43.32 28.50
C PHE A 579 -2.27 43.94 27.44
N PRO A 580 -2.28 45.30 27.31
CA PRO A 580 -3.14 45.96 26.33
C PRO A 580 -2.76 45.59 24.91
N LEU A 581 -3.76 45.47 24.05
CA LEU A 581 -3.56 45.31 22.61
C LEU A 581 -3.07 46.67 22.07
N GLN A 582 -1.92 46.67 21.34
CA GLN A 582 -1.26 47.86 20.81
C GLN A 582 -1.00 47.68 19.31
N GLY A 583 -0.72 48.77 18.62
CA GLY A 583 -0.17 48.70 17.28
C GLY A 583 1.28 48.18 17.29
N ARG A 584 1.65 47.41 16.33
CA ARG A 584 3.02 46.85 16.10
C ARG A 584 4.03 48.01 16.03
N GLY A 585 5.26 47.78 16.51
CA GLY A 585 6.40 48.72 16.42
C GLY A 585 6.39 49.80 17.48
N GLY A 586 5.49 49.76 18.48
CA GLY A 586 5.49 50.61 19.66
C GLY A 586 6.56 50.22 20.70
N ALA A 587 6.71 51.03 21.77
CA ALA A 587 7.64 50.76 22.87
C ALA A 587 7.13 49.67 23.85
N GLY A 588 5.83 49.31 23.75
CA GLY A 588 5.23 48.29 24.60
C GLY A 588 4.96 48.74 26.05
N VAL A 589 4.78 47.72 26.91
CA VAL A 589 4.48 47.90 28.37
C VAL A 589 5.39 46.92 29.14
N ARG A 590 5.67 47.30 30.40
CA ARG A 590 6.51 46.45 31.26
C ARG A 590 5.81 45.16 31.62
N ALA A 591 6.46 44.00 31.36
CA ALA A 591 6.03 42.67 31.72
C ALA A 591 6.60 42.21 33.08
N LEU A 592 7.86 42.62 33.40
CA LEU A 592 8.55 42.26 34.62
C LEU A 592 9.50 43.41 35.04
N LYS A 593 9.61 43.67 36.35
CA LYS A 593 10.60 44.61 36.87
C LYS A 593 11.92 43.86 37.04
N VAL A 594 12.85 44.14 36.14
CA VAL A 594 14.25 43.66 36.21
C VAL A 594 14.99 44.42 37.33
N SER A 595 15.82 43.69 38.08
CA SER A 595 16.66 44.22 39.17
C SER A 595 17.96 43.42 39.24
N PRO A 596 19.02 43.95 39.90
CA PRO A 596 20.27 43.20 40.09
C PRO A 596 20.07 41.82 40.76
N ARG A 597 19.03 41.67 41.59
CA ARG A 597 18.71 40.43 42.27
C ARG A 597 18.08 39.40 41.34
N THR A 598 17.24 39.82 40.43
CA THR A 598 16.45 38.90 39.57
C THR A 598 17.20 38.62 38.25
N GLY A 599 18.11 39.48 37.87
CA GLY A 599 18.73 39.45 36.56
C GLY A 599 17.77 39.78 35.42
N PRO A 600 18.23 39.82 34.16
CA PRO A 600 17.41 40.02 32.99
C PRO A 600 16.49 38.85 32.71
N VAL A 601 15.54 39.04 31.79
CA VAL A 601 14.61 37.98 31.36
C VAL A 601 15.38 36.94 30.53
N ALA A 602 15.28 35.66 30.91
CA ALA A 602 15.85 34.53 30.19
C ALA A 602 14.87 33.95 29.16
N ALA A 603 13.60 33.83 29.54
CA ALA A 603 12.56 33.23 28.68
C ALA A 603 11.16 33.67 29.12
N ALA A 604 10.21 33.65 28.19
CA ALA A 604 8.79 33.87 28.43
C ALA A 604 7.93 32.94 27.59
N ARG A 605 6.82 32.47 28.14
CA ARG A 605 5.86 31.56 27.48
C ARG A 605 4.44 31.82 27.93
N VAL A 606 3.50 31.66 27.02
CA VAL A 606 2.07 31.59 27.34
C VAL A 606 1.76 30.21 27.94
N VAL A 607 1.13 30.17 29.11
CA VAL A 607 0.94 28.93 29.88
C VAL A 607 -0.49 28.77 30.38
N LYS A 608 -0.97 27.52 30.37
CA LYS A 608 -2.21 27.14 31.07
C LYS A 608 -1.91 26.90 32.57
N PRO A 609 -2.75 27.35 33.50
CA PRO A 609 -2.56 27.08 34.93
C PRO A 609 -2.46 25.58 35.27
N SER A 610 -3.23 24.74 34.58
CA SER A 610 -3.22 23.27 34.73
C SER A 610 -2.05 22.56 34.05
N GLY A 611 -1.17 23.29 33.37
CA GLY A 611 -0.02 22.72 32.65
C GLY A 611 1.17 22.42 33.56
N GLU A 612 2.18 21.78 33.02
CA GLU A 612 3.46 21.52 33.68
C GLU A 612 4.62 22.21 32.93
N LEU A 613 5.50 22.81 33.69
CA LEU A 613 6.65 23.56 33.19
C LEU A 613 7.95 22.77 33.40
N LEU A 614 8.78 22.73 32.39
CA LEU A 614 10.18 22.32 32.46
C LEU A 614 11.05 23.57 32.43
N VAL A 615 11.83 23.81 33.49
CA VAL A 615 12.84 24.87 33.53
C VAL A 615 14.22 24.23 33.48
N VAL A 616 15.06 24.76 32.62
CA VAL A 616 16.38 24.18 32.31
C VAL A 616 17.46 25.20 32.62
N SER A 617 18.47 24.81 33.39
CA SER A 617 19.65 25.65 33.65
C SER A 617 20.75 25.39 32.62
N ALA A 618 21.65 26.34 32.48
CA ALA A 618 22.87 26.21 31.67
C ALA A 618 23.78 25.06 32.16
N GLY A 619 23.82 24.79 33.44
CA GLY A 619 24.52 23.64 34.04
C GLY A 619 23.81 22.29 33.82
N GLY A 620 22.71 22.25 33.05
CA GLY A 620 22.01 21.01 32.69
C GLY A 620 21.05 20.46 33.77
N LEU A 621 20.72 21.23 34.78
CA LEU A 621 19.68 20.90 35.73
C LEU A 621 18.31 21.15 35.12
N VAL A 622 17.41 20.20 35.28
CA VAL A 622 16.01 20.27 34.80
C VAL A 622 15.07 20.10 35.98
N ILE A 623 14.14 21.05 36.14
CA ILE A 623 13.03 20.95 37.08
C ILE A 623 11.72 20.88 36.31
N ARG A 624 10.86 19.92 36.66
CA ARG A 624 9.47 19.81 36.17
C ARG A 624 8.56 20.24 37.30
N THR A 625 7.78 21.29 37.11
CA THR A 625 6.88 21.85 38.15
C THR A 625 5.52 22.20 37.56
N PRO A 626 4.42 21.92 38.32
CA PRO A 626 3.07 22.42 37.92
C PRO A 626 3.06 23.94 37.82
N VAL A 627 2.50 24.47 36.73
CA VAL A 627 2.38 25.92 36.46
C VAL A 627 1.56 26.61 37.55
N GLU A 628 0.53 25.99 38.09
CA GLU A 628 -0.31 26.53 39.16
C GLU A 628 0.45 26.91 40.42
N ARG A 629 1.60 26.27 40.68
CA ARG A 629 2.46 26.57 41.84
C ARG A 629 3.26 27.87 41.69
N ILE A 630 3.33 28.41 40.49
CA ILE A 630 3.95 29.72 40.24
C ILE A 630 2.84 30.78 40.41
N PRO A 631 3.00 31.74 41.37
CA PRO A 631 1.95 32.69 41.63
C PRO A 631 1.70 33.64 40.44
N CYS A 632 0.43 34.09 40.32
CA CYS A 632 0.04 35.11 39.37
C CYS A 632 0.15 36.49 40.01
N TYR A 633 0.94 37.39 39.43
CA TYR A 633 1.20 38.72 39.89
C TYR A 633 1.05 39.73 38.75
N GLY A 634 0.74 41.00 39.12
CA GLY A 634 0.66 42.10 38.18
C GLY A 634 1.98 42.36 37.46
N ARG A 635 1.91 43.00 36.30
CA ARG A 635 3.03 43.21 35.34
C ARG A 635 4.29 43.82 35.97
N ALA A 636 4.22 44.79 36.88
CA ALA A 636 5.34 45.51 37.47
C ALA A 636 6.05 44.78 38.62
N SER A 637 5.66 43.57 38.99
CA SER A 637 6.30 42.77 40.06
C SER A 637 7.56 42.08 39.63
N GLN A 638 8.45 41.67 40.58
CA GLN A 638 9.71 40.99 40.35
C GLN A 638 9.58 39.45 40.27
N GLY A 639 8.44 38.89 40.70
CA GLY A 639 8.26 37.42 40.75
C GLY A 639 8.83 36.76 42.02
N VAL A 640 8.83 35.40 42.02
CA VAL A 640 9.35 34.53 43.08
C VAL A 640 10.37 33.58 42.56
N ASN A 641 11.12 32.91 43.42
CA ASN A 641 12.06 31.89 43.04
C ASN A 641 11.29 30.67 42.45
N VAL A 642 11.55 30.32 41.21
CA VAL A 642 10.99 29.17 40.47
C VAL A 642 11.96 27.99 40.51
N MET A 643 13.27 28.25 40.38
CA MET A 643 14.32 27.26 40.38
C MET A 643 15.51 27.72 41.20
N ASN A 644 15.98 26.91 42.14
CA ASN A 644 17.23 27.13 42.86
C ASN A 644 18.41 26.71 41.95
N LEU A 645 19.23 27.68 41.60
CA LEU A 645 20.43 27.49 40.80
C LEU A 645 21.65 27.26 41.67
N ASN A 646 22.64 26.53 41.18
CA ASN A 646 23.94 26.45 41.78
C ASN A 646 24.70 27.78 41.56
N GLU A 647 25.74 28.04 42.35
CA GLU A 647 26.57 29.25 42.20
C GLU A 647 27.15 29.30 40.76
N GLY A 648 26.95 30.44 40.10
CA GLY A 648 27.37 30.66 38.70
C GLY A 648 26.49 30.04 37.60
N ASP A 649 25.46 29.27 37.96
CA ASP A 649 24.51 28.71 36.97
C ASP A 649 23.39 29.70 36.65
N LYS A 650 22.77 29.56 35.44
CA LYS A 650 21.74 30.48 34.94
C LYS A 650 20.62 29.68 34.27
N VAL A 651 19.40 30.20 34.28
CA VAL A 651 18.31 29.63 33.49
C VAL A 651 18.62 29.81 31.99
N ALA A 652 18.61 28.73 31.23
CA ALA A 652 18.88 28.72 29.80
C ALA A 652 17.56 28.71 28.97
N SER A 653 16.56 27.96 29.40
CA SER A 653 15.31 27.83 28.64
C SER A 653 14.14 27.31 29.51
N ILE A 654 12.92 27.48 28.99
CA ILE A 654 11.71 26.90 29.55
C ILE A 654 10.92 26.17 28.46
N SER A 655 10.24 25.07 28.81
CA SER A 655 9.37 24.30 27.91
C SER A 655 8.15 23.77 28.64
N LEU A 656 7.05 23.51 27.94
CA LEU A 656 5.84 22.91 28.48
C LEU A 656 5.91 21.39 28.36
N ALA A 657 5.59 20.65 29.43
CA ALA A 657 5.70 19.20 29.48
C ALA A 657 4.48 18.48 28.88
N ASN A 658 3.33 19.12 28.80
CA ASN A 658 2.11 18.59 28.16
C ASN A 658 1.86 19.38 26.88
N GLY A 659 1.84 18.70 25.73
CA GLY A 659 1.68 19.28 24.38
C GLY A 659 0.38 20.04 24.10
N ASN A 660 -0.44 20.34 25.12
CA ASN A 660 -1.69 21.10 25.02
C ASN A 660 -1.52 22.61 25.27
N GLY A 661 -0.32 23.14 25.21
CA GLY A 661 -0.05 24.57 25.41
C GLY A 661 0.18 25.40 24.15
N ASP A 662 0.59 24.77 23.06
CA ASP A 662 0.69 25.43 21.77
C ASP A 662 -0.68 25.34 21.07
N GLY A 663 -1.17 26.43 20.52
CA GLY A 663 -2.45 26.57 19.83
C GLY A 663 -2.70 25.61 18.65
N SER A 664 -2.01 24.45 18.61
CA SER A 664 -2.32 23.30 17.80
C SER A 664 -3.48 22.52 18.45
N GLY A 665 -4.68 23.09 18.42
CA GLY A 665 -5.89 22.31 18.68
C GLY A 665 -5.93 21.18 17.66
N LYS A 666 -5.61 19.94 18.08
CA LYS A 666 -6.18 18.78 17.42
C LYS A 666 -7.69 19.06 17.39
N PRO A 667 -8.38 18.95 16.26
CA PRO A 667 -9.83 18.85 16.32
C PRO A 667 -10.09 17.67 17.27
N ALA A 668 -10.86 17.90 18.32
CA ALA A 668 -11.47 16.81 19.05
C ALA A 668 -12.10 15.90 17.99
N PRO A 669 -11.93 14.57 18.06
CA PRO A 669 -12.66 13.71 17.15
C PRO A 669 -14.12 14.18 17.24
N SER A 670 -14.68 14.57 16.11
CA SER A 670 -16.08 14.96 16.03
C SER A 670 -16.84 13.84 16.71
N THR A 671 -17.42 14.10 17.86
CA THR A 671 -18.44 13.25 18.43
C THR A 671 -19.54 13.25 17.39
N GLY A 672 -19.54 12.26 16.52
CA GLY A 672 -20.71 11.93 15.72
C GLY A 672 -21.86 11.85 16.69
N SER A 673 -22.96 12.53 16.36
CA SER A 673 -24.15 12.62 17.18
C SER A 673 -24.53 11.21 17.67
N LEU A 674 -25.05 11.11 18.86
CA LEU A 674 -25.53 9.84 19.44
C LEU A 674 -26.52 9.09 18.53
N GLU A 675 -27.14 9.78 17.58
CA GLU A 675 -28.01 9.19 16.54
C GLU A 675 -27.30 8.36 15.46
N GLU A 676 -26.06 8.72 15.05
CA GLU A 676 -25.32 7.89 14.10
C GLU A 676 -24.72 6.62 14.72
N ARG A 677 -24.51 6.59 16.03
CA ARG A 677 -24.08 5.36 16.74
C ARG A 677 -25.24 4.39 17.00
N GLN A 678 -26.48 4.88 17.08
CA GLN A 678 -27.64 4.01 17.22
C GLN A 678 -28.00 3.32 15.89
N SER A 679 -27.84 4.01 14.74
CA SER A 679 -28.10 3.40 13.42
C SER A 679 -27.09 2.31 13.03
N GLY A 680 -25.84 2.44 13.44
CA GLY A 680 -24.81 1.40 13.21
C GLY A 680 -25.05 0.14 14.04
N ALA A 681 -25.49 0.29 15.30
CA ALA A 681 -25.77 -0.85 16.17
C ALA A 681 -27.08 -1.58 15.83
N GLU A 682 -28.05 -0.89 15.22
CA GLU A 682 -29.27 -1.51 14.69
C GLU A 682 -29.01 -2.30 13.41
N LEU A 683 -28.16 -1.81 12.50
CA LEU A 683 -27.76 -2.53 11.30
C LEU A 683 -26.92 -3.79 11.59
N GLU A 684 -26.07 -3.76 12.62
CA GLU A 684 -25.34 -4.95 13.05
C GLU A 684 -26.28 -5.99 13.71
N ARG A 685 -27.29 -5.58 14.48
CA ARG A 685 -28.29 -6.48 15.05
C ARG A 685 -29.25 -7.08 14.03
N GLU A 686 -29.62 -6.34 12.98
CA GLU A 686 -30.42 -6.88 11.88
C GLU A 686 -29.62 -7.88 11.03
N ALA A 687 -28.30 -7.66 10.85
CA ALA A 687 -27.42 -8.61 10.17
C ALA A 687 -27.20 -9.89 10.98
N GLU A 688 -27.09 -9.82 12.30
CA GLU A 688 -26.99 -11.02 13.17
C GLU A 688 -28.31 -11.80 13.25
N LEU A 689 -29.46 -11.12 13.26
CA LEU A 689 -30.78 -11.78 13.22
C LEU A 689 -31.07 -12.46 11.86
N ALA A 690 -30.57 -11.90 10.77
CA ALA A 690 -30.68 -12.52 9.43
C ALA A 690 -29.78 -13.77 9.26
N LEU A 691 -28.64 -13.81 9.94
CA LEU A 691 -27.75 -14.98 9.95
C LEU A 691 -28.22 -16.10 10.90
N GLY A 692 -28.91 -15.76 11.99
CA GLY A 692 -29.48 -16.74 12.92
C GLY A 692 -30.74 -17.47 12.42
N ALA A 693 -31.46 -16.89 11.46
CA ALA A 693 -32.67 -17.50 10.88
C ALA A 693 -32.39 -18.52 9.75
N ALA A 694 -31.15 -18.63 9.28
CA ALA A 694 -30.76 -19.58 8.25
C ALA A 694 -30.32 -20.97 8.80
N ASP A 695 -30.07 -21.07 10.10
CA ASP A 695 -29.58 -22.34 10.71
C ASP A 695 -30.68 -23.22 11.37
N GLU A 696 -31.96 -22.82 11.35
CA GLU A 696 -33.04 -23.62 11.91
C GLU A 696 -33.89 -24.42 10.91
N ALA A 697 -33.51 -24.51 9.63
CA ALA A 697 -34.16 -25.37 8.64
C ALA A 697 -33.33 -26.63 8.38
N GLY A 698 -33.23 -27.50 9.37
CA GLY A 698 -32.75 -28.88 9.21
C GLY A 698 -33.87 -29.79 8.66
N PRO A 699 -33.55 -30.78 7.80
CA PRO A 699 -34.57 -31.63 7.18
C PRO A 699 -35.06 -32.72 8.14
N ASN A 700 -36.37 -32.75 8.40
CA ASN A 700 -37.03 -33.85 9.03
C ASN A 700 -37.02 -35.09 8.08
N GLY A 701 -36.40 -36.14 8.57
CA GLY A 701 -36.50 -37.47 7.97
C GLY A 701 -37.90 -38.09 8.16
N SER A 702 -38.32 -38.82 7.18
CA SER A 702 -39.31 -39.86 7.32
C SER A 702 -38.81 -41.13 6.64
N GLU A 703 -38.36 -42.08 7.45
CA GLU A 703 -38.32 -43.50 7.11
C GLU A 703 -39.72 -43.98 6.86
N GLN A 704 -39.93 -44.75 5.79
CA GLN A 704 -40.82 -45.93 5.75
C GLN A 704 -40.46 -46.78 4.52
N GLU A 705 -39.99 -47.97 4.84
CA GLU A 705 -40.22 -49.31 4.28
C GLU A 705 -40.92 -49.38 2.90
N ASP A 706 -40.21 -49.93 1.89
CA ASP A 706 -40.35 -51.29 1.33
C ASP A 706 -39.18 -51.59 0.37
#